data_3502e2e63ab79903ff437285e220d84c
#
_entry.id   3502e2e63ab79903ff437285e220d84c
#
_cell.length_a   1.000
_cell.length_b   1.000
_cell.length_c   1.000
_cell.angle_alpha   90.00
_cell.angle_beta   90.00
_cell.angle_gamma   90.00
#
_symmetry.space_group_name_H-M   'P 1'
#
loop_
_entity.id
_entity.type
_entity.pdbx_description
1 polymer ?
#
loop_
_entity_poly.entity_id
_entity_poly.type
_entity_poly.pdbx_seq_one_letter_code
_entity_poly.pdbx_strand_id
1 'polypeptide(L)'
;MSDFVKVRNLSVVDIILLLADSYYNDIKINQDSVLRYDDINKALEDMNGLWASKIVVQNEIDEDDVKDITDYIHDVIGNAAAGVNQSNFCKIVAPVIQYVSYDKWVNIFSLLWNRNSELSHLFSVLINEYKKLNFQTDIYIPFAAVLREKGTLLKIEWLDTVCGVQIDTGYDEIYTDVYDSNGNILAHDFHKGNLSALIAELTFELPPSVADDRKFLHKLDLLDFPGARSREKYKEQDIHTVLPKILRRGKVAYLFNKYSRSLRISSVLFCHHNDQKAEATIGETINSWIEDNIGSTPEERANMLNDTNGIAPLFFVATKFNIDLERTKTDNSSNIDKLDTHWNRFDTVFPEIIKPNKWLDNWVKTGGLFRTAAFQNIYPLRDFYWSGKNGVFDGYSDGAVKSEEKSVHTYADYPDYFENLKQSFLKNAFVQRHFANPEQTWNDVATINNDGSKAIIRNLDAIASVLEDARKKKYLAQLAKIKSEMYNALSVYFEPEDKEAKNQKVKQIASDIRMSLILSVGERPEIFGHIIDNLMVPVGDLRDIAYNIIICHTDTPKDFSIINFIRKQADINPSDNKKTNIQKLCDFFGCEKARLEEALKERGCTIAEVVSSETETLTTVADVVTKHIVDYWNAYINNKVKVLDPMLPHSDEVVFMLSALLKKLGMKRILSERIDRYCKVFSLNEQTNAIADYASLTLNNFVSSVGRKYINDEDVDNIRAKADKCHIKVDLSSSAWNVVRKPQPLLQTLSAFDAASDIDTVDKSTLMKLPLWDNFQRWENLVTIGLLYASDISHVDPIANAKIKTIIDACEILYKG
;
A
#
# COMPACT_ATOMS: atom_id res chain seq x y z
N MET A 1 -30.29 23.65 -16.22
CA MET A 1 -29.06 22.82 -16.25
C MET A 1 -29.25 21.44 -16.88
N SER A 2 -30.45 21.07 -17.30
CA SER A 2 -30.73 19.78 -17.98
C SER A 2 -29.97 19.54 -19.30
N ASP A 3 -29.41 20.59 -19.87
CA ASP A 3 -28.75 20.55 -21.17
C ASP A 3 -27.22 20.51 -21.07
N PHE A 4 -26.70 20.40 -19.84
CA PHE A 4 -25.29 20.37 -19.55
C PHE A 4 -24.89 19.09 -18.81
N VAL A 5 -23.67 18.62 -19.09
CA VAL A 5 -23.01 17.53 -18.36
C VAL A 5 -21.97 18.14 -17.43
N LYS A 6 -22.02 17.73 -16.17
CA LYS A 6 -20.97 18.09 -15.22
C LYS A 6 -19.72 17.26 -15.50
N VAL A 7 -18.59 17.94 -15.55
CA VAL A 7 -17.27 17.37 -15.78
C VAL A 7 -16.38 17.71 -14.60
N ARG A 8 -15.69 16.71 -14.07
CA ARG A 8 -14.59 16.92 -13.14
C ARG A 8 -13.27 16.73 -13.85
N ASN A 9 -12.41 17.74 -13.78
CA ASN A 9 -11.06 17.67 -14.30
C ASN A 9 -10.08 16.99 -13.31
N LEU A 10 -8.99 16.47 -13.84
CA LEU A 10 -7.81 16.15 -13.06
C LEU A 10 -7.30 17.44 -12.38
N SER A 11 -6.91 17.37 -11.12
CA SER A 11 -6.18 18.45 -10.48
C SER A 11 -4.75 18.52 -11.04
N VAL A 12 -4.03 19.60 -10.75
CA VAL A 12 -2.60 19.70 -11.14
C VAL A 12 -1.80 18.58 -10.49
N VAL A 13 -2.08 18.25 -9.24
CA VAL A 13 -1.48 17.12 -8.53
C VAL A 13 -1.77 15.80 -9.26
N ASP A 14 -3.00 15.59 -9.72
CA ASP A 14 -3.35 14.40 -10.49
C ASP A 14 -2.56 14.26 -11.77
N ILE A 15 -2.35 15.36 -12.49
CA ILE A 15 -1.55 15.36 -13.73
C ILE A 15 -0.10 14.99 -13.43
N ILE A 16 0.48 15.54 -12.37
CA ILE A 16 1.85 15.23 -11.94
C ILE A 16 1.96 13.75 -11.59
N LEU A 17 1.07 13.26 -10.76
CA LEU A 17 1.08 11.86 -10.30
C LEU A 17 0.82 10.87 -11.43
N LEU A 18 -0.12 11.18 -12.33
CA LEU A 18 -0.39 10.38 -13.51
C LEU A 18 0.86 10.18 -14.38
N LEU A 19 1.62 11.25 -14.62
CA LEU A 19 2.82 11.18 -15.44
C LEU A 19 3.97 10.47 -14.73
N ALA A 20 4.17 10.72 -13.44
CA ALA A 20 5.14 10.01 -12.62
C ALA A 20 4.83 8.51 -12.55
N ASP A 21 3.58 8.15 -12.25
CA ASP A 21 3.12 6.76 -12.18
C ASP A 21 3.29 6.04 -13.53
N SER A 22 2.95 6.73 -14.64
CA SER A 22 3.13 6.18 -15.97
C SER A 22 4.61 5.96 -16.31
N TYR A 23 5.50 6.88 -15.89
CA TYR A 23 6.94 6.72 -16.12
C TYR A 23 7.48 5.44 -15.48
N TYR A 24 7.20 5.22 -14.21
CA TYR A 24 7.74 4.08 -13.48
C TYR A 24 7.06 2.74 -13.80
N ASN A 25 5.80 2.75 -14.14
CA ASN A 25 5.03 1.53 -14.35
C ASN A 25 4.89 1.11 -15.82
N ASP A 26 4.89 2.05 -16.78
CA ASP A 26 4.65 1.75 -18.19
C ASP A 26 5.93 1.83 -19.04
N ILE A 27 7.07 2.24 -18.47
CA ILE A 27 8.34 2.37 -19.18
C ILE A 27 9.38 1.42 -18.61
N LYS A 28 10.15 0.78 -19.49
CA LYS A 28 11.35 0.01 -19.12
C LYS A 28 12.49 0.98 -18.92
N ILE A 29 12.67 1.39 -17.68
CA ILE A 29 13.68 2.38 -17.30
C ILE A 29 15.06 1.72 -17.37
N ASN A 30 16.01 2.43 -18.01
CA ASN A 30 17.40 2.06 -17.92
C ASN A 30 17.97 2.55 -16.58
N GLN A 31 18.33 1.64 -15.70
CA GLN A 31 18.81 1.94 -14.35
C GLN A 31 20.08 2.82 -14.34
N ASP A 32 20.89 2.74 -15.40
CA ASP A 32 22.11 3.55 -15.51
C ASP A 32 21.83 5.02 -15.82
N SER A 33 20.64 5.34 -16.31
CA SER A 33 20.22 6.71 -16.70
C SER A 33 19.26 7.36 -15.69
N VAL A 34 18.91 6.67 -14.60
CA VAL A 34 18.02 7.22 -13.58
C VAL A 34 18.74 8.28 -12.76
N LEU A 35 18.09 9.42 -12.57
CA LEU A 35 18.59 10.47 -11.69
C LEU A 35 18.75 9.93 -10.27
N ARG A 36 19.96 10.07 -9.73
CA ARG A 36 20.24 9.75 -8.33
C ARG A 36 19.78 10.90 -7.43
N TYR A 37 19.64 10.63 -6.16
CA TYR A 37 19.27 11.65 -5.18
C TYR A 37 20.17 12.91 -5.21
N ASP A 38 21.48 12.73 -5.43
CA ASP A 38 22.44 13.84 -5.55
C ASP A 38 22.20 14.68 -6.81
N ASP A 39 21.84 14.04 -7.94
CA ASP A 39 21.52 14.73 -9.19
C ASP A 39 20.25 15.58 -9.03
N ILE A 40 19.25 15.03 -8.33
CA ILE A 40 18.00 15.74 -8.02
C ILE A 40 18.27 16.92 -7.08
N ASN A 41 19.01 16.71 -6.00
CA ASN A 41 19.34 17.79 -5.06
C ASN A 41 20.11 18.91 -5.73
N LYS A 42 21.12 18.58 -6.54
CA LYS A 42 21.89 19.56 -7.32
C LYS A 42 21.00 20.31 -8.30
N ALA A 43 20.12 19.59 -9.01
CA ALA A 43 19.19 20.23 -9.94
C ALA A 43 18.28 21.23 -9.24
N LEU A 44 17.80 20.93 -8.04
CA LEU A 44 16.97 21.82 -7.23
C LEU A 44 17.76 23.02 -6.71
N GLU A 45 19.02 22.85 -6.31
CA GLU A 45 19.92 23.95 -5.94
C GLU A 45 20.16 24.90 -7.12
N ASP A 46 20.39 24.38 -8.32
CA ASP A 46 20.55 25.16 -9.55
C ASP A 46 19.29 25.96 -9.91
N MET A 47 18.11 25.52 -9.45
CA MET A 47 16.81 26.18 -9.68
C MET A 47 16.45 27.25 -8.64
N ASN A 48 17.28 27.53 -7.65
CA ASN A 48 16.99 28.51 -6.59
C ASN A 48 16.52 29.88 -7.10
N GLY A 49 16.92 30.27 -8.28
CA GLY A 49 16.48 31.50 -8.94
C GLY A 49 14.98 31.56 -9.24
N LEU A 50 14.29 30.40 -9.35
CA LEU A 50 12.87 30.34 -9.68
C LEU A 50 11.96 30.86 -8.57
N TRP A 51 12.42 30.77 -7.33
CA TRP A 51 11.67 31.19 -6.13
C TRP A 51 12.39 32.24 -5.27
N ALA A 52 13.42 32.87 -5.83
CA ALA A 52 14.23 33.87 -5.12
C ALA A 52 13.42 35.11 -4.67
N SER A 53 12.37 35.46 -5.41
CA SER A 53 11.52 36.63 -5.10
C SER A 53 10.63 36.45 -3.87
N LYS A 54 10.33 35.17 -3.46
CA LYS A 54 9.40 34.84 -2.36
C LYS A 54 8.04 35.56 -2.44
N ILE A 55 7.59 35.86 -3.65
CA ILE A 55 6.28 36.44 -3.92
C ILE A 55 5.37 35.29 -4.36
N VAL A 56 4.21 35.13 -3.71
CA VAL A 56 3.19 34.15 -4.11
C VAL A 56 2.67 34.54 -5.49
N VAL A 57 2.84 33.64 -6.45
CA VAL A 57 2.46 33.86 -7.84
C VAL A 57 1.35 32.92 -8.31
N GLN A 58 1.01 31.91 -7.48
CA GLN A 58 -0.06 30.95 -7.76
C GLN A 58 -0.56 30.30 -6.47
N ASN A 59 -1.76 29.76 -6.48
CA ASN A 59 -2.38 29.02 -5.36
C ASN A 59 -2.94 27.65 -5.80
N GLU A 60 -2.60 27.18 -6.99
CA GLU A 60 -3.08 25.92 -7.55
C GLU A 60 -2.34 24.71 -7.02
N ILE A 61 -1.12 24.91 -6.51
CA ILE A 61 -0.32 23.92 -5.78
C ILE A 61 0.27 24.59 -4.55
N ASP A 62 0.09 23.97 -3.42
CA ASP A 62 0.64 24.44 -2.15
C ASP A 62 1.67 23.47 -1.54
N GLU A 63 2.10 23.76 -0.32
CA GLU A 63 3.06 22.96 0.43
C GLU A 63 2.54 21.54 0.70
N ASP A 64 1.26 21.40 1.04
CA ASP A 64 0.65 20.12 1.37
C ASP A 64 0.46 19.26 0.10
N ASP A 65 0.15 19.88 -1.04
CA ASP A 65 0.11 19.19 -2.33
C ASP A 65 1.46 18.54 -2.69
N VAL A 66 2.58 19.23 -2.44
CA VAL A 66 3.92 18.66 -2.69
C VAL A 66 4.23 17.50 -1.76
N LYS A 67 3.77 17.57 -0.51
CA LYS A 67 3.86 16.44 0.44
C LYS A 67 3.04 15.26 -0.07
N ASP A 68 1.78 15.48 -0.47
CA ASP A 68 0.91 14.44 -1.02
C ASP A 68 1.52 13.78 -2.27
N ILE A 69 2.15 14.56 -3.15
CA ILE A 69 2.89 14.05 -4.32
C ILE A 69 4.03 13.12 -3.88
N THR A 70 4.83 13.54 -2.92
CA THR A 70 5.97 12.75 -2.46
C THR A 70 5.54 11.52 -1.69
N ASP A 71 4.49 11.60 -0.88
CA ASP A 71 3.92 10.46 -0.18
C ASP A 71 3.36 9.42 -1.15
N TYR A 72 2.66 9.85 -2.20
CA TYR A 72 2.21 8.93 -3.26
C TYR A 72 3.39 8.22 -3.94
N ILE A 73 4.44 8.96 -4.30
CA ILE A 73 5.62 8.39 -4.95
C ILE A 73 6.30 7.37 -4.02
N HIS A 74 6.40 7.68 -2.74
CA HIS A 74 6.98 6.78 -1.75
C HIS A 74 6.13 5.52 -1.56
N ASP A 75 4.82 5.66 -1.36
CA ASP A 75 3.94 4.56 -0.95
C ASP A 75 3.46 3.69 -2.12
N VAL A 76 3.24 4.30 -3.30
CA VAL A 76 2.67 3.61 -4.47
C VAL A 76 3.74 3.18 -5.45
N ILE A 77 4.69 4.06 -5.78
CA ILE A 77 5.77 3.77 -6.71
C ILE A 77 6.94 3.07 -6.00
N GLY A 78 7.19 3.45 -4.77
CA GLY A 78 8.15 2.78 -3.89
C GLY A 78 9.58 2.81 -4.40
N ASN A 79 10.23 1.65 -4.36
CA ASN A 79 11.65 1.51 -4.70
C ASN A 79 11.99 1.85 -6.17
N ALA A 80 11.02 1.83 -7.08
CA ALA A 80 11.26 2.23 -8.46
C ALA A 80 11.66 3.71 -8.57
N ALA A 81 11.19 4.56 -7.64
CA ALA A 81 11.53 5.97 -7.54
C ALA A 81 12.56 6.28 -6.43
N ALA A 82 13.48 5.37 -6.15
CA ALA A 82 14.45 5.50 -5.05
C ALA A 82 15.24 6.82 -5.07
N GLY A 83 15.60 7.33 -6.26
CA GLY A 83 16.29 8.61 -6.39
C GLY A 83 15.47 9.77 -5.84
N VAL A 84 14.16 9.81 -6.14
CA VAL A 84 13.24 10.84 -5.64
C VAL A 84 13.02 10.67 -4.13
N ASN A 85 12.74 9.43 -3.69
CA ASN A 85 12.43 9.11 -2.30
C ASN A 85 13.59 9.41 -1.33
N GLN A 86 14.83 9.31 -1.79
CA GLN A 86 16.04 9.60 -0.99
C GLN A 86 16.50 11.05 -1.11
N SER A 87 15.95 11.81 -2.07
CA SER A 87 16.31 13.22 -2.28
C SER A 87 15.66 14.16 -1.25
N ASN A 88 16.11 15.40 -1.25
CA ASN A 88 15.47 16.47 -0.50
C ASN A 88 14.31 17.14 -1.29
N PHE A 89 13.71 16.47 -2.27
CA PHE A 89 12.71 17.07 -3.15
C PHE A 89 11.59 17.74 -2.36
N CYS A 90 10.90 17.01 -1.51
CA CYS A 90 9.82 17.55 -0.68
C CYS A 90 10.31 18.72 0.20
N LYS A 91 11.42 18.53 0.89
CA LYS A 91 11.99 19.53 1.82
C LYS A 91 12.36 20.84 1.13
N ILE A 92 12.80 20.79 -0.12
CA ILE A 92 13.20 21.96 -0.89
C ILE A 92 12.00 22.60 -1.58
N VAL A 93 11.14 21.79 -2.23
CA VAL A 93 10.07 22.28 -3.11
C VAL A 93 8.84 22.71 -2.33
N ALA A 94 8.42 21.96 -1.31
CA ALA A 94 7.18 22.23 -0.57
C ALA A 94 7.12 23.69 -0.05
N PRO A 95 8.11 24.24 0.67
CA PRO A 95 8.03 25.59 1.22
C PRO A 95 8.11 26.70 0.16
N VAL A 96 8.44 26.39 -1.10
CA VAL A 96 8.70 27.38 -2.14
C VAL A 96 7.79 27.29 -3.36
N ILE A 97 6.98 26.23 -3.48
CA ILE A 97 6.20 25.96 -4.69
C ILE A 97 5.24 27.12 -5.04
N GLN A 98 4.69 27.82 -4.05
CA GLN A 98 3.78 28.94 -4.26
C GLN A 98 4.46 30.16 -4.90
N TYR A 99 5.80 30.21 -4.87
CA TYR A 99 6.60 31.29 -5.51
C TYR A 99 6.98 30.96 -6.95
N VAL A 100 6.63 29.76 -7.45
CA VAL A 100 6.97 29.29 -8.79
C VAL A 100 5.77 29.40 -9.71
N SER A 101 5.90 30.17 -10.79
CA SER A 101 4.86 30.30 -11.79
C SER A 101 4.65 29.01 -12.57
N TYR A 102 3.41 28.78 -13.04
CA TYR A 102 2.97 27.54 -13.69
C TYR A 102 3.82 27.16 -14.92
N ASP A 103 4.35 28.14 -15.66
CA ASP A 103 5.22 27.92 -16.82
C ASP A 103 6.60 27.33 -16.45
N LYS A 104 6.97 27.40 -15.18
CA LYS A 104 8.23 26.85 -14.64
C LYS A 104 8.04 25.53 -13.89
N TRP A 105 6.82 25.09 -13.65
CA TRP A 105 6.56 23.82 -12.96
C TRP A 105 7.22 22.62 -13.63
N VAL A 106 7.29 22.61 -14.96
CA VAL A 106 7.94 21.54 -15.71
C VAL A 106 9.40 21.34 -15.32
N ASN A 107 10.11 22.40 -14.97
CA ASN A 107 11.52 22.32 -14.57
C ASN A 107 11.67 21.50 -13.26
N ILE A 108 10.73 21.68 -12.33
CA ILE A 108 10.72 21.00 -11.02
C ILE A 108 10.17 19.60 -11.16
N PHE A 109 8.93 19.46 -11.65
CA PHE A 109 8.23 18.19 -11.65
C PHE A 109 8.76 17.19 -12.66
N SER A 110 9.50 17.64 -13.70
CA SER A 110 10.19 16.72 -14.62
C SER A 110 11.21 15.82 -13.92
N LEU A 111 11.71 16.21 -12.76
CA LEU A 111 12.59 15.37 -11.94
C LEU A 111 11.89 14.08 -11.49
N LEU A 112 10.56 14.11 -11.30
CA LEU A 112 9.77 12.96 -10.87
C LEU A 112 9.65 11.88 -11.95
N TRP A 113 9.87 12.21 -13.23
CA TRP A 113 9.93 11.28 -14.36
C TRP A 113 11.25 11.37 -15.11
N ASN A 114 12.34 11.56 -14.36
CA ASN A 114 13.71 11.49 -14.86
C ASN A 114 14.00 12.47 -16.02
N ARG A 115 13.36 13.64 -16.03
CA ARG A 115 13.46 14.66 -17.10
C ARG A 115 13.12 14.11 -18.49
N ASN A 116 12.30 13.06 -18.57
CA ASN A 116 11.87 12.54 -19.86
C ASN A 116 11.20 13.65 -20.69
N SER A 117 11.70 13.87 -21.92
CA SER A 117 11.30 15.00 -22.77
C SER A 117 9.84 14.92 -23.22
N GLU A 118 9.37 13.70 -23.56
CA GLU A 118 8.00 13.49 -24.07
C GLU A 118 6.96 13.73 -22.96
N LEU A 119 7.21 13.18 -21.76
CA LEU A 119 6.34 13.41 -20.61
C LEU A 119 6.39 14.87 -20.14
N SER A 120 7.56 15.52 -20.18
CA SER A 120 7.71 16.93 -19.84
C SER A 120 6.97 17.85 -20.81
N HIS A 121 7.00 17.51 -22.11
CA HIS A 121 6.23 18.22 -23.13
C HIS A 121 4.72 18.02 -22.89
N LEU A 122 4.26 16.77 -22.68
CA LEU A 122 2.88 16.46 -22.40
C LEU A 122 2.39 17.20 -21.15
N PHE A 123 3.18 17.22 -20.07
CA PHE A 123 2.87 18.01 -18.87
C PHE A 123 2.64 19.47 -19.19
N SER A 124 3.55 20.09 -19.95
CA SER A 124 3.43 21.49 -20.33
C SER A 124 2.19 21.77 -21.17
N VAL A 125 1.83 20.87 -22.10
CA VAL A 125 0.60 20.98 -22.90
C VAL A 125 -0.63 20.93 -21.98
N LEU A 126 -0.71 19.93 -21.11
CA LEU A 126 -1.86 19.75 -20.20
C LEU A 126 -2.04 20.95 -19.25
N ILE A 127 -0.95 21.48 -18.68
CA ILE A 127 -1.01 22.63 -17.78
C ILE A 127 -1.44 23.89 -18.52
N ASN A 128 -0.93 24.13 -19.74
CA ASN A 128 -1.32 25.28 -20.55
C ASN A 128 -2.80 25.21 -20.96
N GLU A 129 -3.31 24.04 -21.29
CA GLU A 129 -4.74 23.85 -21.59
C GLU A 129 -5.60 24.00 -20.31
N TYR A 130 -5.16 23.46 -19.19
CA TYR A 130 -5.89 23.58 -17.93
C TYR A 130 -5.96 25.03 -17.44
N LYS A 131 -4.91 25.82 -17.66
CA LYS A 131 -4.94 27.25 -17.38
C LYS A 131 -6.03 28.01 -18.13
N LYS A 132 -6.37 27.63 -19.39
CA LYS A 132 -7.47 28.25 -20.14
C LYS A 132 -8.82 28.06 -19.43
N LEU A 133 -8.92 27.03 -18.60
CA LEU A 133 -10.05 26.73 -17.73
C LEU A 133 -9.88 27.30 -16.31
N ASN A 134 -8.94 28.23 -16.09
CA ASN A 134 -8.62 28.80 -14.79
C ASN A 134 -8.38 27.77 -13.70
N PHE A 135 -7.83 26.59 -14.04
CA PHE A 135 -7.60 25.45 -13.15
C PHE A 135 -8.85 24.98 -12.40
N GLN A 136 -10.06 25.20 -12.97
CA GLN A 136 -11.29 24.78 -12.34
C GLN A 136 -11.46 23.25 -12.40
N THR A 137 -11.67 22.66 -11.24
CA THR A 137 -11.86 21.20 -11.11
C THR A 137 -13.21 20.78 -11.64
N ASP A 138 -14.28 21.48 -11.27
CA ASP A 138 -15.66 21.21 -11.72
C ASP A 138 -16.06 22.21 -12.80
N ILE A 139 -16.36 21.73 -13.99
CA ILE A 139 -16.79 22.49 -15.17
C ILE A 139 -18.06 21.86 -15.75
N TYR A 140 -18.69 22.57 -16.70
CA TYR A 140 -19.88 22.13 -17.37
C TYR A 140 -19.73 22.25 -18.89
N ILE A 141 -20.22 21.26 -19.63
CA ILE A 141 -20.20 21.24 -21.08
C ILE A 141 -21.60 20.96 -21.62
N PRO A 142 -21.96 21.42 -22.82
CA PRO A 142 -23.22 21.08 -23.45
C PRO A 142 -23.39 19.57 -23.62
N PHE A 143 -24.59 19.05 -23.40
CA PHE A 143 -24.87 17.62 -23.57
C PHE A 143 -24.57 17.15 -25.01
N ALA A 144 -24.71 18.03 -26.01
CA ALA A 144 -24.34 17.76 -27.39
C ALA A 144 -22.87 17.30 -27.57
N ALA A 145 -21.95 17.73 -26.69
CA ALA A 145 -20.54 17.34 -26.76
C ALA A 145 -20.30 15.85 -26.47
N VAL A 146 -21.26 15.17 -25.85
CA VAL A 146 -21.17 13.74 -25.50
C VAL A 146 -22.05 12.84 -26.38
N LEU A 147 -22.84 13.40 -27.28
CA LEU A 147 -23.68 12.63 -28.23
C LEU A 147 -22.82 12.00 -29.33
N ARG A 148 -23.12 10.74 -29.68
CA ARG A 148 -22.34 9.97 -30.66
C ARG A 148 -22.38 10.58 -32.06
N GLU A 149 -23.53 11.15 -32.44
CA GLU A 149 -23.77 11.72 -33.77
C GLU A 149 -22.96 12.97 -34.06
N LYS A 150 -22.46 13.64 -32.99
CA LYS A 150 -21.74 14.93 -33.08
C LYS A 150 -20.28 14.88 -32.69
N GLY A 151 -19.65 13.70 -32.68
CA GLY A 151 -18.27 13.55 -32.24
C GLY A 151 -18.13 13.59 -30.73
N THR A 152 -18.58 12.51 -30.09
CA THR A 152 -18.62 12.37 -28.62
C THR A 152 -17.26 12.45 -27.97
N LEU A 153 -17.16 13.18 -26.85
CA LEU A 153 -16.01 13.17 -25.93
C LEU A 153 -15.71 11.78 -25.34
N LEU A 154 -16.67 10.83 -25.37
CA LEU A 154 -16.49 9.46 -24.91
C LEU A 154 -15.59 8.63 -25.84
N LYS A 155 -15.22 9.14 -27.00
CA LYS A 155 -14.32 8.46 -27.92
C LYS A 155 -12.89 8.49 -27.40
N ILE A 156 -12.34 7.34 -27.08
CA ILE A 156 -11.03 7.20 -26.42
C ILE A 156 -9.86 7.74 -27.27
N GLU A 157 -10.02 7.74 -28.59
CA GLU A 157 -9.00 8.24 -29.51
C GLU A 157 -8.74 9.75 -29.39
N TRP A 158 -9.65 10.51 -28.77
CA TRP A 158 -9.39 11.92 -28.47
C TRP A 158 -8.13 12.14 -27.64
N LEU A 159 -7.77 11.20 -26.76
CA LEU A 159 -6.55 11.27 -25.97
C LEU A 159 -5.28 11.24 -26.84
N ASP A 160 -5.35 10.70 -28.04
CA ASP A 160 -4.20 10.61 -28.93
C ASP A 160 -3.84 11.99 -29.54
N THR A 161 -4.83 12.85 -29.70
CA THR A 161 -4.62 14.18 -30.28
C THR A 161 -3.74 15.06 -29.40
N VAL A 162 -3.80 14.89 -28.06
CA VAL A 162 -2.94 15.63 -27.11
C VAL A 162 -1.47 15.21 -27.25
N CYS A 163 -1.25 13.99 -27.73
CA CYS A 163 0.09 13.48 -28.03
C CYS A 163 0.55 13.78 -29.47
N GLY A 164 -0.15 14.67 -30.18
CA GLY A 164 0.20 15.07 -31.56
C GLY A 164 -0.26 14.12 -32.65
N VAL A 165 -1.05 13.09 -32.33
CA VAL A 165 -1.60 12.17 -33.33
C VAL A 165 -2.81 12.78 -34.01
N GLN A 166 -2.80 12.86 -35.33
CA GLN A 166 -3.97 13.26 -36.10
C GLN A 166 -4.93 12.08 -36.20
N ILE A 167 -6.18 12.29 -35.79
CA ILE A 167 -7.26 11.32 -35.94
C ILE A 167 -8.24 11.81 -36.98
N ASP A 168 -8.64 10.93 -37.90
CA ASP A 168 -9.79 11.18 -38.77
C ASP A 168 -11.05 10.99 -37.95
N THR A 169 -11.66 12.10 -37.56
CA THR A 169 -12.84 12.07 -36.70
C THR A 169 -14.10 11.80 -37.47
N GLY A 170 -14.14 12.12 -38.78
CA GLY A 170 -15.37 12.08 -39.56
C GLY A 170 -16.48 12.96 -39.04
N TYR A 171 -16.18 13.85 -38.07
CA TYR A 171 -17.16 14.72 -37.40
C TYR A 171 -16.80 16.19 -37.61
N ASP A 172 -17.82 17.01 -37.83
CA ASP A 172 -17.67 18.46 -38.03
C ASP A 172 -17.39 19.20 -36.70
N GLU A 173 -17.75 18.61 -35.54
CA GLU A 173 -17.65 19.27 -34.25
C GLU A 173 -16.48 18.72 -33.40
N ILE A 174 -15.27 19.26 -33.58
CA ILE A 174 -14.06 18.93 -32.79
C ILE A 174 -13.85 19.87 -31.59
N TYR A 175 -14.67 20.89 -31.45
CA TYR A 175 -14.63 21.90 -30.39
C TYR A 175 -15.90 21.91 -29.57
N THR A 176 -15.83 22.44 -28.36
CA THR A 176 -16.97 22.65 -27.45
C THR A 176 -16.72 23.84 -26.56
N ASP A 177 -17.76 24.56 -26.18
CA ASP A 177 -17.69 25.59 -25.16
C ASP A 177 -17.66 24.94 -23.77
N VAL A 178 -16.95 25.59 -22.86
CA VAL A 178 -16.80 25.16 -21.46
C VAL A 178 -17.31 26.24 -20.53
N TYR A 179 -18.06 25.85 -19.51
CA TYR A 179 -18.76 26.75 -18.60
C TYR A 179 -18.38 26.48 -17.14
N ASP A 180 -18.47 27.52 -16.30
CA ASP A 180 -18.38 27.39 -14.85
C ASP A 180 -19.70 26.92 -14.21
N SER A 181 -19.72 26.74 -12.89
CA SER A 181 -20.93 26.35 -12.14
C SER A 181 -22.06 27.40 -12.17
N ASN A 182 -21.76 28.63 -12.55
CA ASN A 182 -22.73 29.73 -12.65
C ASN A 182 -23.29 29.89 -14.07
N GLY A 183 -22.80 29.08 -15.03
CA GLY A 183 -23.19 29.17 -16.44
C GLY A 183 -22.40 30.21 -17.23
N ASN A 184 -21.34 30.78 -16.69
CA ASN A 184 -20.45 31.68 -17.43
C ASN A 184 -19.49 30.87 -18.29
N ILE A 185 -19.19 31.38 -19.48
CA ILE A 185 -18.24 30.73 -20.38
C ILE A 185 -16.81 30.92 -19.83
N LEU A 186 -16.13 29.80 -19.60
CA LEU A 186 -14.71 29.76 -19.23
C LEU A 186 -13.83 29.77 -20.47
N ALA A 187 -14.21 29.00 -21.49
CA ALA A 187 -13.50 28.93 -22.74
C ALA A 187 -14.46 28.69 -23.91
N HIS A 188 -14.28 29.46 -24.99
CA HIS A 188 -14.92 29.22 -26.26
C HIS A 188 -14.08 28.26 -27.11
N ASP A 189 -14.75 27.45 -27.92
CA ASP A 189 -14.08 26.56 -28.90
C ASP A 189 -12.91 25.76 -28.31
N PHE A 190 -13.15 25.13 -27.16
CA PHE A 190 -12.15 24.30 -26.51
C PHE A 190 -12.03 22.95 -27.25
N HIS A 191 -10.80 22.55 -27.60
CA HIS A 191 -10.57 21.33 -28.35
C HIS A 191 -10.95 20.09 -27.54
N LYS A 192 -11.83 19.21 -28.05
CA LYS A 192 -12.34 18.04 -27.35
C LYS A 192 -11.25 17.06 -26.92
N GLY A 193 -10.17 16.95 -27.69
CA GLY A 193 -9.01 16.11 -27.33
C GLY A 193 -8.30 16.62 -26.09
N ASN A 194 -8.04 17.93 -25.99
CA ASN A 194 -7.42 18.53 -24.81
C ASN A 194 -8.31 18.40 -23.59
N LEU A 195 -9.61 18.63 -23.78
CA LEU A 195 -10.61 18.44 -22.72
C LEU A 195 -10.64 16.97 -22.26
N SER A 196 -10.70 16.01 -23.16
CA SER A 196 -10.70 14.57 -22.86
C SER A 196 -9.47 14.17 -22.03
N ALA A 197 -8.31 14.78 -22.27
CA ALA A 197 -7.10 14.51 -21.48
C ALA A 197 -7.20 15.04 -20.05
N LEU A 198 -7.88 16.19 -19.86
CA LEU A 198 -8.07 16.80 -18.54
C LEU A 198 -9.19 16.15 -17.73
N ILE A 199 -10.20 15.54 -18.36
CA ILE A 199 -11.36 14.97 -17.67
C ILE A 199 -10.95 13.80 -16.76
N ALA A 200 -11.31 13.86 -15.48
CA ALA A 200 -11.30 12.72 -14.57
C ALA A 200 -12.65 11.98 -14.60
N GLU A 201 -13.77 12.72 -14.54
CA GLU A 201 -15.12 12.17 -14.47
C GLU A 201 -16.09 12.94 -15.36
N LEU A 202 -17.02 12.21 -15.96
CA LEU A 202 -18.25 12.75 -16.58
C LEU A 202 -19.44 12.27 -15.76
N THR A 203 -20.25 13.19 -15.27
CA THR A 203 -21.41 12.87 -14.43
C THR A 203 -22.71 13.02 -15.23
N PHE A 204 -23.45 11.91 -15.38
CA PHE A 204 -24.76 11.88 -16.01
C PHE A 204 -25.84 11.64 -14.96
N GLU A 205 -26.86 12.49 -14.94
CA GLU A 205 -28.04 12.25 -14.11
C GLU A 205 -28.94 11.23 -14.79
N LEU A 206 -29.33 10.20 -14.06
CA LEU A 206 -30.30 9.22 -14.56
C LEU A 206 -31.73 9.69 -14.32
N PRO A 207 -32.67 9.42 -15.26
CA PRO A 207 -34.05 9.70 -15.02
C PRO A 207 -34.58 9.03 -13.76
N PRO A 208 -35.43 9.67 -12.94
CA PRO A 208 -36.00 9.10 -11.73
C PRO A 208 -36.63 7.71 -11.93
N SER A 209 -37.33 7.51 -13.07
CA SER A 209 -37.94 6.22 -13.43
C SER A 209 -36.96 5.06 -13.50
N VAL A 210 -35.68 5.31 -13.84
CA VAL A 210 -34.64 4.27 -13.86
C VAL A 210 -34.18 3.89 -12.43
N ALA A 211 -34.13 4.89 -11.55
CA ALA A 211 -33.77 4.67 -10.15
C ALA A 211 -34.92 3.99 -9.37
N ASP A 212 -36.17 4.28 -9.70
CA ASP A 212 -37.33 3.65 -9.04
C ASP A 212 -37.39 2.13 -9.28
N ASP A 213 -36.97 1.69 -10.45
CA ASP A 213 -36.90 0.26 -10.80
C ASP A 213 -35.65 -0.41 -10.19
N ARG A 214 -34.65 0.38 -9.78
CA ARG A 214 -33.35 -0.09 -9.25
C ARG A 214 -32.98 0.72 -8.03
N LYS A 215 -33.53 0.33 -6.88
CA LYS A 215 -33.47 1.11 -5.62
C LYS A 215 -32.05 1.43 -5.15
N PHE A 216 -31.05 0.60 -5.49
CA PHE A 216 -29.66 0.87 -5.14
C PHE A 216 -29.15 2.19 -5.77
N LEU A 217 -29.70 2.63 -6.93
CA LEU A 217 -29.33 3.88 -7.59
C LEU A 217 -29.74 5.15 -6.83
N HIS A 218 -30.64 5.04 -5.84
CA HIS A 218 -30.92 6.14 -4.91
C HIS A 218 -29.83 6.32 -3.84
N LYS A 219 -28.90 5.36 -3.72
CA LYS A 219 -27.89 5.33 -2.66
C LYS A 219 -26.47 5.19 -3.17
N LEU A 220 -26.30 4.69 -4.39
CA LEU A 220 -25.01 4.43 -5.02
C LEU A 220 -24.96 5.07 -6.40
N ASP A 221 -23.87 5.75 -6.69
CA ASP A 221 -23.52 6.15 -8.04
C ASP A 221 -22.85 4.98 -8.77
N LEU A 222 -23.08 4.85 -10.07
CA LEU A 222 -22.39 3.90 -10.94
C LEU A 222 -21.22 4.61 -11.62
N LEU A 223 -20.02 4.14 -11.37
CA LEU A 223 -18.80 4.62 -12.00
C LEU A 223 -18.29 3.58 -13.00
N ASP A 224 -18.28 3.95 -14.29
CA ASP A 224 -17.70 3.11 -15.34
C ASP A 224 -16.25 3.50 -15.59
N PHE A 225 -15.34 2.54 -15.36
CA PHE A 225 -13.94 2.66 -15.73
C PHE A 225 -13.73 2.02 -17.11
N PRO A 226 -13.27 2.77 -18.12
CA PRO A 226 -13.02 2.21 -19.44
C PRO A 226 -11.94 1.12 -19.33
N GLY A 227 -12.31 -0.12 -19.58
CA GLY A 227 -11.49 -1.33 -19.70
C GLY A 227 -10.15 -1.33 -18.97
N ALA A 228 -10.13 -1.87 -17.76
CA ALA A 228 -8.87 -2.13 -17.06
C ALA A 228 -8.02 -3.10 -17.90
N ARG A 229 -7.09 -2.58 -18.68
CA ARG A 229 -6.12 -3.38 -19.44
C ARG A 229 -4.83 -3.46 -18.65
N SER A 230 -4.12 -4.58 -18.79
CA SER A 230 -2.79 -4.73 -18.21
C SER A 230 -1.85 -3.63 -18.69
N ARG A 231 -1.03 -3.13 -17.79
CA ARG A 231 0.04 -2.21 -18.12
C ARG A 231 1.12 -2.96 -18.90
N GLU A 232 1.57 -2.38 -20.00
CA GLU A 232 2.69 -2.89 -20.81
C GLU A 232 3.89 -1.99 -20.62
N LYS A 233 5.05 -2.57 -20.33
CA LYS A 233 6.29 -1.81 -20.24
C LYS A 233 6.90 -1.62 -21.63
N TYR A 234 6.95 -0.38 -22.08
CA TYR A 234 7.56 0.04 -23.34
C TYR A 234 9.03 0.45 -23.15
N LYS A 235 9.84 0.31 -24.21
CA LYS A 235 11.22 0.81 -24.16
C LYS A 235 11.22 2.34 -24.15
N GLU A 236 12.14 2.95 -23.42
CA GLU A 236 12.25 4.40 -23.27
C GLU A 236 12.43 5.11 -24.61
N GLN A 237 13.19 4.53 -25.54
CA GLN A 237 13.40 5.06 -26.90
C GLN A 237 12.13 5.09 -27.78
N ASP A 238 11.11 4.32 -27.45
CA ASP A 238 9.87 4.21 -28.24
C ASP A 238 8.75 5.11 -27.69
N ILE A 239 8.98 5.86 -26.61
CA ILE A 239 7.97 6.63 -25.89
C ILE A 239 7.18 7.55 -26.83
N HIS A 240 7.85 8.27 -27.73
CA HIS A 240 7.20 9.20 -28.65
C HIS A 240 6.12 8.53 -29.53
N THR A 241 6.27 7.24 -29.88
CA THR A 241 5.29 6.50 -30.68
C THR A 241 4.18 5.86 -29.83
N VAL A 242 4.47 5.57 -28.57
CA VAL A 242 3.53 4.85 -27.68
C VAL A 242 2.91 5.77 -26.63
N LEU A 243 3.27 7.05 -26.60
CA LEU A 243 2.78 8.03 -25.64
C LEU A 243 1.24 8.05 -25.50
N PRO A 244 0.45 7.97 -26.58
CA PRO A 244 -0.99 7.86 -26.49
C PRO A 244 -1.46 6.63 -25.71
N LYS A 245 -0.81 5.49 -25.89
CA LYS A 245 -1.15 4.26 -25.19
C LYS A 245 -0.79 4.35 -23.70
N ILE A 246 0.35 4.95 -23.37
CA ILE A 246 0.79 5.23 -22.01
C ILE A 246 -0.23 6.14 -21.33
N LEU A 247 -0.60 7.25 -21.95
CA LEU A 247 -1.58 8.19 -21.38
C LEU A 247 -2.94 7.52 -21.13
N ARG A 248 -3.48 6.77 -22.10
CA ARG A 248 -4.76 6.08 -21.96
C ARG A 248 -4.75 5.08 -20.81
N ARG A 249 -3.76 4.18 -20.78
CA ARG A 249 -3.67 3.12 -19.77
C ARG A 249 -3.29 3.68 -18.40
N GLY A 250 -2.32 4.58 -18.38
CA GLY A 250 -1.88 5.24 -17.15
C GLY A 250 -3.00 6.01 -16.48
N LYS A 251 -3.82 6.75 -17.24
CA LYS A 251 -4.96 7.51 -16.71
C LYS A 251 -6.00 6.62 -16.03
N VAL A 252 -6.39 5.52 -16.68
CA VAL A 252 -7.35 4.58 -16.11
C VAL A 252 -6.80 3.94 -14.84
N ALA A 253 -5.56 3.46 -14.86
CA ALA A 253 -4.91 2.83 -13.72
C ALA A 253 -4.74 3.82 -12.56
N TYR A 254 -4.27 5.04 -12.84
CA TYR A 254 -4.10 6.08 -11.84
C TYR A 254 -5.45 6.45 -11.16
N LEU A 255 -6.49 6.71 -11.95
CA LEU A 255 -7.81 7.06 -11.42
C LEU A 255 -8.39 5.92 -10.59
N PHE A 256 -8.31 4.68 -11.06
CA PHE A 256 -8.76 3.53 -10.28
C PHE A 256 -8.05 3.44 -8.94
N ASN A 257 -6.71 3.56 -8.93
CA ASN A 257 -5.93 3.54 -7.70
C ASN A 257 -6.29 4.70 -6.76
N LYS A 258 -6.44 5.92 -7.31
CA LYS A 258 -6.84 7.10 -6.55
C LYS A 258 -8.19 6.90 -5.87
N TYR A 259 -9.20 6.45 -6.62
CA TYR A 259 -10.55 6.24 -6.06
C TYR A 259 -10.60 5.07 -5.07
N SER A 260 -9.81 4.02 -5.31
CA SER A 260 -9.71 2.88 -4.39
C SER A 260 -9.09 3.30 -3.06
N ARG A 261 -7.96 4.00 -3.09
CA ARG A 261 -7.26 4.47 -1.88
C ARG A 261 -8.06 5.52 -1.10
N SER A 262 -8.80 6.37 -1.79
CA SER A 262 -9.71 7.35 -1.15
C SER A 262 -11.02 6.75 -0.67
N LEU A 263 -11.19 5.42 -0.72
CA LEU A 263 -12.39 4.67 -0.35
C LEU A 263 -13.67 5.17 -1.06
N ARG A 264 -13.52 5.74 -2.27
CA ARG A 264 -14.68 6.18 -3.06
C ARG A 264 -15.38 5.02 -3.77
N ILE A 265 -14.65 3.95 -4.07
CA ILE A 265 -15.22 2.74 -4.66
C ILE A 265 -15.68 1.82 -3.53
N SER A 266 -16.97 1.83 -3.26
CA SER A 266 -17.58 1.03 -2.19
C SER A 266 -17.91 -0.41 -2.63
N SER A 267 -18.08 -0.64 -3.94
CA SER A 267 -18.31 -1.96 -4.53
C SER A 267 -17.74 -2.01 -5.94
N VAL A 268 -17.23 -3.16 -6.34
CA VAL A 268 -16.70 -3.39 -7.69
C VAL A 268 -17.51 -4.47 -8.39
N LEU A 269 -17.99 -4.15 -9.61
CA LEU A 269 -18.52 -5.12 -10.56
C LEU A 269 -17.41 -5.40 -11.58
N PHE A 270 -16.73 -6.52 -11.42
CA PHE A 270 -15.70 -6.96 -12.35
C PHE A 270 -16.34 -7.74 -13.50
N CYS A 271 -16.50 -7.06 -14.64
CA CYS A 271 -17.11 -7.62 -15.83
C CYS A 271 -16.07 -8.30 -16.72
N HIS A 272 -16.23 -9.59 -16.97
CA HIS A 272 -15.34 -10.40 -17.79
C HIS A 272 -16.11 -11.19 -18.84
N HIS A 273 -15.64 -11.20 -20.09
CA HIS A 273 -16.17 -12.07 -21.14
C HIS A 273 -15.18 -13.17 -21.51
N ASN A 274 -15.67 -14.26 -22.14
CA ASN A 274 -14.89 -15.46 -22.38
C ASN A 274 -13.75 -15.35 -23.41
N ASP A 275 -13.77 -14.31 -24.26
CA ASP A 275 -12.70 -14.05 -25.24
C ASP A 275 -11.50 -13.26 -24.65
N GLN A 276 -11.62 -12.76 -23.42
CA GLN A 276 -10.52 -12.05 -22.78
C GLN A 276 -9.46 -13.04 -22.30
N LYS A 277 -8.23 -12.83 -22.76
CA LYS A 277 -7.09 -13.51 -22.18
C LYS A 277 -6.86 -12.98 -20.77
N ALA A 278 -6.40 -13.87 -19.88
CA ALA A 278 -5.99 -13.46 -18.56
C ALA A 278 -4.88 -12.39 -18.65
N GLU A 279 -5.16 -11.17 -18.18
CA GLU A 279 -4.18 -10.09 -18.11
C GLU A 279 -3.48 -10.16 -16.75
N ALA A 280 -2.15 -10.31 -16.77
CA ALA A 280 -1.36 -10.63 -15.58
C ALA A 280 -1.51 -9.61 -14.41
N THR A 281 -1.80 -8.35 -14.71
CA THR A 281 -1.86 -7.28 -13.69
C THR A 281 -3.24 -7.04 -13.12
N ILE A 282 -4.31 -7.56 -13.74
CA ILE A 282 -5.69 -7.37 -13.24
C ILE A 282 -5.87 -8.07 -11.88
N GLY A 283 -5.31 -9.27 -11.74
CA GLY A 283 -5.37 -10.01 -10.49
C GLY A 283 -4.74 -9.24 -9.32
N GLU A 284 -3.62 -8.59 -9.54
CA GLU A 284 -2.94 -7.73 -8.53
C GLU A 284 -3.78 -6.50 -8.18
N THR A 285 -4.36 -5.84 -9.18
CA THR A 285 -5.23 -4.67 -8.98
C THR A 285 -6.47 -5.01 -8.15
N ILE A 286 -7.14 -6.13 -8.47
CA ILE A 286 -8.30 -6.61 -7.70
C ILE A 286 -7.87 -6.99 -6.28
N ASN A 287 -6.73 -7.64 -6.12
CA ASN A 287 -6.22 -8.02 -4.80
C ASN A 287 -5.93 -6.79 -3.93
N SER A 288 -5.23 -5.79 -4.46
CA SER A 288 -5.00 -4.53 -3.72
C SER A 288 -6.32 -3.88 -3.32
N TRP A 289 -7.31 -3.84 -4.23
CA TRP A 289 -8.61 -3.29 -3.88
C TRP A 289 -9.32 -4.10 -2.78
N ILE A 290 -9.22 -5.44 -2.80
CA ILE A 290 -9.78 -6.30 -1.74
C ILE A 290 -9.10 -5.99 -0.40
N GLU A 291 -7.78 -5.92 -0.38
CA GLU A 291 -7.01 -5.64 0.84
C GLU A 291 -7.36 -4.28 1.43
N ASP A 292 -7.43 -3.26 0.60
CA ASP A 292 -7.73 -1.89 1.01
C ASP A 292 -9.21 -1.69 1.43
N ASN A 293 -10.16 -2.33 0.72
CA ASN A 293 -11.59 -2.00 0.87
C ASN A 293 -12.41 -3.09 1.58
N ILE A 294 -12.00 -4.36 1.51
CA ILE A 294 -12.72 -5.47 2.15
C ILE A 294 -11.94 -6.00 3.34
N GLY A 295 -10.74 -6.48 3.13
CA GLY A 295 -9.86 -7.00 4.16
C GLY A 295 -8.73 -7.85 3.60
N SER A 296 -7.56 -7.76 4.21
CA SER A 296 -6.36 -8.50 3.83
C SER A 296 -6.42 -9.97 4.29
N THR A 297 -7.10 -10.23 5.40
CA THR A 297 -7.22 -11.57 5.99
C THR A 297 -8.63 -12.16 5.82
N PRO A 298 -8.80 -13.50 5.87
CA PRO A 298 -10.12 -14.12 5.88
C PRO A 298 -11.02 -13.66 7.03
N GLU A 299 -10.44 -13.32 8.16
CA GLU A 299 -11.13 -12.77 9.34
C GLU A 299 -11.70 -11.38 9.07
N GLU A 300 -10.89 -10.48 8.53
CA GLU A 300 -11.33 -9.13 8.18
C GLU A 300 -12.45 -9.17 7.13
N ARG A 301 -12.31 -10.05 6.13
CA ARG A 301 -13.35 -10.25 5.13
C ARG A 301 -14.64 -10.82 5.72
N ALA A 302 -14.54 -11.72 6.69
CA ALA A 302 -15.72 -12.21 7.40
C ALA A 302 -16.44 -11.11 8.17
N ASN A 303 -15.69 -10.21 8.82
CA ASN A 303 -16.27 -9.06 9.50
C ASN A 303 -17.00 -8.13 8.52
N MET A 304 -16.40 -7.86 7.37
CA MET A 304 -17.06 -7.05 6.31
C MET A 304 -18.34 -7.71 5.81
N LEU A 305 -18.34 -9.04 5.59
CA LEU A 305 -19.55 -9.76 5.18
C LEU A 305 -20.66 -9.71 6.23
N ASN A 306 -20.33 -9.75 7.52
CA ASN A 306 -21.31 -9.56 8.59
C ASN A 306 -21.98 -8.19 8.51
N ASP A 307 -21.22 -7.16 8.14
CA ASP A 307 -21.73 -5.80 7.97
C ASP A 307 -22.49 -5.58 6.65
N THR A 308 -22.32 -6.48 5.66
CA THR A 308 -22.94 -6.39 4.32
C THR A 308 -23.94 -7.51 4.02
N ASN A 309 -24.66 -7.99 5.02
CA ASN A 309 -25.69 -9.03 4.89
C ASN A 309 -25.18 -10.34 4.25
N GLY A 310 -23.91 -10.66 4.41
CA GLY A 310 -23.28 -11.85 3.82
C GLY A 310 -22.90 -11.71 2.35
N ILE A 311 -23.10 -10.54 1.74
CA ILE A 311 -22.81 -10.29 0.32
C ILE A 311 -21.49 -9.53 0.22
N ALA A 312 -20.52 -10.11 -0.52
CA ALA A 312 -19.25 -9.42 -0.77
C ALA A 312 -19.48 -8.18 -1.65
N PRO A 313 -18.87 -7.03 -1.36
CA PRO A 313 -18.95 -5.86 -2.24
C PRO A 313 -18.11 -5.99 -3.52
N LEU A 314 -17.63 -7.16 -3.84
CA LEU A 314 -16.99 -7.56 -5.08
C LEU A 314 -17.91 -8.52 -5.85
N PHE A 315 -18.34 -8.14 -7.04
CA PHE A 315 -19.18 -8.93 -7.93
C PHE A 315 -18.38 -9.35 -9.15
N PHE A 316 -18.19 -10.64 -9.36
CA PHE A 316 -17.66 -11.16 -10.61
C PHE A 316 -18.79 -11.40 -11.59
N VAL A 317 -18.84 -10.61 -12.66
CA VAL A 317 -19.90 -10.70 -13.66
C VAL A 317 -19.35 -11.35 -14.92
N ALA A 318 -19.77 -12.57 -15.17
CA ALA A 318 -19.45 -13.31 -16.40
C ALA A 318 -20.37 -12.84 -17.53
N THR A 319 -19.98 -11.74 -18.21
CA THR A 319 -20.77 -11.13 -19.30
C THR A 319 -20.78 -11.98 -20.56
N LYS A 320 -21.72 -11.73 -21.47
CA LYS A 320 -21.92 -12.49 -22.71
C LYS A 320 -22.04 -13.99 -22.47
N PHE A 321 -22.72 -14.37 -21.39
CA PHE A 321 -22.90 -15.80 -21.05
C PHE A 321 -23.69 -16.59 -22.08
N ASN A 322 -24.37 -15.90 -23.01
CA ASN A 322 -24.96 -16.54 -24.21
C ASN A 322 -23.94 -17.39 -24.95
N ILE A 323 -22.67 -16.92 -25.06
CA ILE A 323 -21.61 -17.64 -25.79
C ILE A 323 -21.31 -18.98 -25.12
N ASP A 324 -21.34 -19.01 -23.76
CA ASP A 324 -21.10 -20.23 -23.00
C ASP A 324 -22.30 -21.21 -23.13
N LEU A 325 -23.49 -20.72 -23.44
CA LEU A 325 -24.67 -21.54 -23.69
C LEU A 325 -24.78 -21.98 -25.15
N GLU A 326 -24.06 -21.35 -26.09
CA GLU A 326 -24.18 -21.55 -27.51
C GLU A 326 -23.67 -22.94 -27.93
N ARG A 327 -24.48 -23.67 -28.70
CA ARG A 327 -24.11 -25.00 -29.20
C ARG A 327 -22.92 -24.91 -30.16
N THR A 328 -21.93 -25.71 -29.91
CA THR A 328 -20.74 -25.88 -30.76
C THR A 328 -20.88 -27.05 -31.72
N LYS A 329 -20.06 -27.11 -32.76
CA LYS A 329 -20.08 -28.21 -33.73
C LYS A 329 -19.71 -29.57 -33.13
N THR A 330 -19.07 -29.59 -31.99
CA THR A 330 -18.60 -30.80 -31.29
C THR A 330 -19.64 -31.35 -30.34
N ASP A 331 -20.71 -30.60 -30.07
CA ASP A 331 -21.76 -31.01 -29.12
C ASP A 331 -22.77 -31.92 -29.80
N ASN A 332 -22.82 -33.14 -29.33
CA ASN A 332 -23.78 -34.13 -29.79
C ASN A 332 -24.18 -35.07 -28.65
N SER A 333 -25.33 -35.76 -28.82
CA SER A 333 -25.92 -36.61 -27.79
C SER A 333 -25.07 -37.82 -27.44
N SER A 334 -24.12 -38.22 -28.29
CA SER A 334 -23.20 -39.37 -28.05
C SER A 334 -21.96 -38.96 -27.21
N ASN A 335 -21.78 -37.70 -26.91
CA ASN A 335 -20.57 -37.19 -26.26
C ASN A 335 -20.89 -36.04 -25.27
N ILE A 336 -21.77 -36.35 -24.31
CA ILE A 336 -22.27 -35.39 -23.30
C ILE A 336 -21.14 -34.83 -22.47
N ASP A 337 -20.09 -35.58 -22.18
CA ASP A 337 -18.95 -35.11 -21.37
C ASP A 337 -18.22 -33.93 -22.02
N LYS A 338 -18.36 -33.73 -23.34
CA LYS A 338 -17.80 -32.54 -24.00
C LYS A 338 -18.51 -31.24 -23.66
N LEU A 339 -19.72 -31.29 -23.11
CA LEU A 339 -20.41 -30.07 -22.64
C LEU A 339 -19.67 -29.41 -21.50
N ASP A 340 -18.79 -30.10 -20.79
CA ASP A 340 -17.94 -29.50 -19.75
C ASP A 340 -16.97 -28.47 -20.32
N THR A 341 -16.64 -28.51 -21.61
CA THR A 341 -15.83 -27.48 -22.27
C THR A 341 -16.48 -26.13 -22.35
N HIS A 342 -17.80 -26.01 -22.19
CA HIS A 342 -18.52 -24.77 -22.13
C HIS A 342 -18.15 -23.94 -20.86
N TRP A 343 -17.71 -24.62 -19.81
CA TRP A 343 -17.36 -24.01 -18.53
C TRP A 343 -15.89 -23.64 -18.40
N ASN A 344 -15.13 -23.69 -19.50
CA ASN A 344 -13.70 -23.36 -19.52
C ASN A 344 -13.40 -21.96 -18.94
N ARG A 345 -14.32 -21.01 -19.07
CA ARG A 345 -14.24 -19.69 -18.41
C ARG A 345 -14.05 -19.84 -16.91
N PHE A 346 -14.81 -20.72 -16.29
CA PHE A 346 -14.78 -20.93 -14.84
C PHE A 346 -13.63 -21.82 -14.41
N ASP A 347 -13.31 -22.85 -15.21
CA ASP A 347 -12.29 -23.84 -14.85
C ASP A 347 -10.85 -23.32 -15.03
N THR A 348 -10.63 -22.41 -16.00
CA THR A 348 -9.28 -21.92 -16.34
C THR A 348 -9.15 -20.41 -16.28
N VAL A 349 -10.02 -19.67 -16.96
CA VAL A 349 -9.80 -18.22 -17.15
C VAL A 349 -9.94 -17.44 -15.84
N PHE A 350 -10.99 -17.67 -15.08
CA PHE A 350 -11.14 -17.01 -13.76
C PHE A 350 -10.05 -17.39 -12.77
N PRO A 351 -9.73 -18.68 -12.56
CA PRO A 351 -8.61 -19.05 -11.72
C PRO A 351 -7.27 -18.44 -12.15
N GLU A 352 -7.01 -18.34 -13.46
CA GLU A 352 -5.76 -17.74 -13.96
C GLU A 352 -5.65 -16.24 -13.69
N ILE A 353 -6.74 -15.48 -13.86
CA ILE A 353 -6.77 -14.04 -13.53
C ILE A 353 -6.45 -13.82 -12.05
N ILE A 354 -6.89 -14.73 -11.18
CA ILE A 354 -6.82 -14.58 -9.73
C ILE A 354 -5.66 -15.39 -9.13
N LYS A 355 -4.97 -16.22 -9.92
CA LYS A 355 -3.99 -17.21 -9.48
C LYS A 355 -2.87 -16.70 -8.56
N PRO A 356 -2.36 -15.46 -8.70
CA PRO A 356 -1.37 -14.93 -7.74
C PRO A 356 -1.92 -14.85 -6.31
N ASN A 357 -3.24 -14.76 -6.16
CA ASN A 357 -3.92 -14.42 -4.93
C ASN A 357 -4.85 -15.56 -4.49
N LYS A 358 -4.49 -16.23 -3.44
CA LYS A 358 -5.21 -17.43 -2.94
C LYS A 358 -6.61 -17.15 -2.34
N TRP A 359 -7.12 -15.91 -2.41
CA TRP A 359 -8.37 -15.54 -1.77
C TRP A 359 -9.62 -16.19 -2.39
N LEU A 360 -9.56 -16.64 -3.64
CA LEU A 360 -10.70 -17.29 -4.31
C LEU A 360 -11.20 -18.52 -3.52
N ASP A 361 -10.26 -19.33 -3.07
CA ASP A 361 -10.56 -20.54 -2.29
C ASP A 361 -10.63 -20.32 -0.78
N ASN A 362 -10.00 -19.25 -0.31
CA ASN A 362 -9.86 -18.90 1.11
C ASN A 362 -10.43 -17.51 1.38
N TRP A 363 -11.70 -17.30 1.00
CA TRP A 363 -12.31 -15.98 1.04
C TRP A 363 -12.57 -15.50 2.47
N VAL A 364 -13.34 -16.27 3.23
CA VAL A 364 -13.73 -15.89 4.59
C VAL A 364 -13.50 -17.03 5.58
N LYS A 365 -13.23 -16.66 6.82
CA LYS A 365 -13.17 -17.62 7.93
C LYS A 365 -14.58 -18.10 8.29
N THR A 366 -14.74 -19.42 8.35
CA THR A 366 -15.96 -20.07 8.81
C THR A 366 -15.61 -20.89 10.04
N GLY A 367 -16.23 -20.73 11.15
CA GLY A 367 -16.04 -21.42 12.42
C GLY A 367 -14.91 -22.46 12.51
N GLY A 368 -14.08 -22.42 13.54
CA GLY A 368 -12.87 -23.25 13.67
C GLY A 368 -11.60 -22.57 13.12
N LEU A 369 -10.44 -23.07 13.59
CA LEU A 369 -9.16 -22.39 13.46
C LEU A 369 -8.61 -22.26 12.02
N PHE A 370 -9.00 -23.18 11.11
CA PHE A 370 -8.47 -23.25 9.75
C PHE A 370 -9.53 -23.46 8.67
N ARG A 371 -10.82 -23.29 9.00
CA ARG A 371 -11.88 -23.45 8.02
C ARG A 371 -12.19 -22.14 7.33
N THR A 372 -12.00 -22.14 6.02
CA THR A 372 -12.36 -21.02 5.15
C THR A 372 -13.42 -21.46 4.14
N ALA A 373 -14.28 -20.55 3.74
CA ALA A 373 -15.18 -20.72 2.61
C ALA A 373 -14.60 -20.06 1.35
N ALA A 374 -14.93 -20.60 0.22
CA ALA A 374 -14.58 -20.03 -1.09
C ALA A 374 -15.39 -18.76 -1.36
N PHE A 375 -14.89 -17.93 -2.26
CA PHE A 375 -15.62 -16.79 -2.80
C PHE A 375 -16.79 -17.27 -3.66
N GLN A 376 -18.00 -16.72 -3.42
CA GLN A 376 -19.24 -17.19 -4.06
C GLN A 376 -20.06 -16.07 -4.72
N ASN A 377 -19.49 -14.88 -4.90
CA ASN A 377 -20.23 -13.74 -5.47
C ASN A 377 -20.00 -13.62 -6.98
N ILE A 378 -20.33 -14.68 -7.73
CA ILE A 378 -20.14 -14.80 -9.18
C ILE A 378 -21.50 -14.85 -9.88
N TYR A 379 -21.69 -14.01 -10.92
CA TYR A 379 -22.94 -13.80 -11.63
C TYR A 379 -22.74 -13.96 -13.14
N PRO A 380 -23.29 -14.97 -13.78
CA PRO A 380 -23.42 -15.01 -15.23
C PRO A 380 -24.45 -13.97 -15.71
N LEU A 381 -24.15 -13.30 -16.82
CA LEU A 381 -24.99 -12.27 -17.41
C LEU A 381 -25.08 -12.45 -18.93
N ARG A 382 -26.28 -12.63 -19.46
CA ARG A 382 -26.53 -12.74 -20.89
C ARG A 382 -26.78 -11.38 -21.54
N ASP A 383 -26.58 -11.31 -22.85
CA ASP A 383 -26.86 -10.17 -23.69
C ASP A 383 -28.13 -10.40 -24.53
N PHE A 384 -29.21 -9.68 -24.26
CA PHE A 384 -30.45 -9.78 -24.99
C PHE A 384 -30.42 -9.18 -26.40
N TYR A 385 -29.40 -8.43 -26.75
CA TYR A 385 -29.26 -7.83 -28.08
C TYR A 385 -28.47 -8.74 -29.05
N TRP A 386 -27.92 -9.84 -28.55
CA TRP A 386 -27.11 -10.75 -29.35
C TRP A 386 -27.96 -11.92 -29.86
N SER A 387 -28.07 -12.00 -31.19
CA SER A 387 -28.83 -13.06 -31.90
C SER A 387 -27.90 -14.03 -32.62
N GLY A 388 -26.98 -14.69 -31.89
CA GLY A 388 -26.07 -15.68 -32.49
C GLY A 388 -26.80 -16.78 -33.26
N LYS A 389 -26.20 -17.26 -34.37
CA LYS A 389 -26.79 -18.31 -35.22
C LYS A 389 -27.05 -19.66 -34.51
N ASN A 390 -26.38 -19.87 -33.41
CA ASN A 390 -26.49 -21.13 -32.61
C ASN A 390 -27.06 -20.83 -31.20
N GLY A 391 -27.81 -19.73 -31.06
CA GLY A 391 -28.42 -19.34 -29.80
C GLY A 391 -29.37 -20.39 -29.25
N VAL A 392 -29.43 -20.53 -27.95
CA VAL A 392 -30.29 -21.48 -27.22
C VAL A 392 -31.72 -20.98 -27.02
N PHE A 393 -32.01 -19.72 -27.37
CA PHE A 393 -33.34 -19.13 -27.23
C PHE A 393 -33.84 -18.59 -28.58
N ASP A 394 -35.10 -18.90 -28.90
CA ASP A 394 -35.77 -18.36 -30.04
C ASP A 394 -36.53 -17.04 -29.72
N GLY A 395 -36.72 -16.19 -30.72
CA GLY A 395 -37.49 -14.98 -30.58
C GLY A 395 -36.74 -13.66 -30.79
N TYR A 396 -35.43 -13.76 -31.03
CA TYR A 396 -34.61 -12.61 -31.40
C TYR A 396 -34.98 -12.11 -32.82
N SER A 397 -35.09 -10.79 -32.97
CA SER A 397 -35.28 -10.15 -34.27
C SER A 397 -34.16 -9.19 -34.56
N ASP A 398 -33.63 -9.27 -35.79
CA ASP A 398 -32.55 -8.38 -36.24
C ASP A 398 -33.02 -6.92 -36.20
N GLY A 399 -32.21 -6.06 -35.56
CA GLY A 399 -32.46 -4.63 -35.43
C GLY A 399 -33.46 -4.23 -34.33
N ALA A 400 -33.92 -5.17 -33.51
CA ALA A 400 -34.74 -4.83 -32.34
C ALA A 400 -33.90 -4.14 -31.25
N VAL A 401 -34.46 -3.12 -30.62
CA VAL A 401 -33.84 -2.44 -29.48
C VAL A 401 -33.75 -3.37 -28.28
N LYS A 402 -34.66 -4.31 -28.12
CA LYS A 402 -34.65 -5.38 -27.15
C LYS A 402 -35.37 -6.59 -27.73
N SER A 403 -34.77 -7.74 -27.75
CA SER A 403 -35.35 -9.01 -28.14
C SER A 403 -36.14 -9.63 -26.98
N GLU A 404 -37.27 -10.26 -27.25
CA GLU A 404 -37.98 -11.10 -26.29
C GLU A 404 -37.84 -12.54 -26.68
N GLU A 405 -37.41 -13.35 -25.74
CA GLU A 405 -37.24 -14.78 -25.90
C GLU A 405 -38.62 -15.47 -25.81
N LYS A 406 -38.89 -16.38 -26.74
CA LYS A 406 -40.20 -17.05 -26.85
C LYS A 406 -40.15 -18.50 -26.41
N SER A 407 -39.06 -19.19 -26.74
CA SER A 407 -38.86 -20.59 -26.41
C SER A 407 -37.35 -20.95 -26.29
N VAL A 408 -37.05 -22.07 -25.65
CA VAL A 408 -35.79 -22.72 -25.76
C VAL A 408 -35.67 -23.39 -27.11
N HIS A 409 -34.57 -23.19 -27.81
CA HIS A 409 -34.35 -23.78 -29.13
C HIS A 409 -34.15 -25.28 -29.01
N THR A 410 -34.86 -26.05 -29.84
CA THR A 410 -34.77 -27.48 -29.87
C THR A 410 -33.99 -27.94 -31.11
N TYR A 411 -32.86 -28.53 -30.91
CA TYR A 411 -32.04 -29.07 -32.01
C TYR A 411 -32.55 -30.47 -32.41
N ALA A 412 -32.84 -30.67 -33.71
CA ALA A 412 -33.42 -31.94 -34.20
C ALA A 412 -32.51 -33.15 -33.96
N ASP A 413 -31.20 -32.97 -34.01
CA ASP A 413 -30.17 -34.00 -33.79
C ASP A 413 -29.73 -34.13 -32.32
N TYR A 414 -30.15 -33.20 -31.45
CA TYR A 414 -29.85 -33.21 -30.03
C TYR A 414 -30.96 -32.52 -29.22
N PRO A 415 -32.15 -33.14 -29.12
CA PRO A 415 -33.31 -32.51 -28.45
C PRO A 415 -33.05 -32.13 -26.98
N ASP A 416 -32.29 -32.95 -26.27
CA ASP A 416 -31.99 -32.77 -24.82
C ASP A 416 -30.78 -31.92 -24.57
N TYR A 417 -30.28 -31.19 -25.56
CA TYR A 417 -29.07 -30.36 -25.45
C TYR A 417 -29.09 -29.43 -24.25
N PHE A 418 -30.13 -28.64 -24.11
CA PHE A 418 -30.23 -27.64 -23.08
C PHE A 418 -30.33 -28.21 -21.66
N GLU A 419 -31.05 -29.34 -21.50
CA GLU A 419 -31.13 -30.02 -20.21
C GLU A 419 -29.78 -30.69 -19.85
N ASN A 420 -29.11 -31.29 -20.82
CA ASN A 420 -27.79 -31.87 -20.61
C ASN A 420 -26.73 -30.78 -20.29
N LEU A 421 -26.84 -29.60 -20.92
CA LEU A 421 -26.00 -28.45 -20.65
C LEU A 421 -26.23 -27.97 -19.20
N LYS A 422 -27.48 -27.90 -18.74
CA LYS A 422 -27.80 -27.57 -17.33
C LYS A 422 -27.17 -28.58 -16.38
N GLN A 423 -27.29 -29.88 -16.68
CA GLN A 423 -26.72 -30.93 -15.83
C GLN A 423 -25.17 -30.85 -15.78
N SER A 424 -24.53 -30.56 -16.91
CA SER A 424 -23.09 -30.31 -16.94
C SER A 424 -22.69 -29.09 -16.09
N PHE A 425 -23.41 -27.95 -16.21
CA PHE A 425 -23.18 -26.80 -15.37
C PHE A 425 -23.30 -27.12 -13.87
N LEU A 426 -24.37 -27.82 -13.49
CA LEU A 426 -24.61 -28.18 -12.09
C LEU A 426 -23.59 -29.19 -11.54
N LYS A 427 -22.95 -30.01 -12.39
CA LYS A 427 -21.92 -30.97 -11.99
C LYS A 427 -20.52 -30.39 -11.97
N ASN A 428 -20.30 -29.26 -12.62
CA ASN A 428 -18.99 -28.64 -12.72
C ASN A 428 -18.44 -28.31 -11.32
N ALA A 429 -17.20 -28.69 -11.04
CA ALA A 429 -16.57 -28.57 -9.73
C ALA A 429 -16.40 -27.10 -9.28
N PHE A 430 -16.03 -26.22 -10.22
CA PHE A 430 -15.91 -24.79 -9.92
C PHE A 430 -17.27 -24.20 -9.58
N VAL A 431 -18.31 -24.53 -10.37
CA VAL A 431 -19.68 -24.05 -10.13
C VAL A 431 -20.18 -24.48 -8.75
N GLN A 432 -19.99 -25.74 -8.38
CA GLN A 432 -20.38 -26.27 -7.07
C GLN A 432 -19.66 -25.56 -5.91
N ARG A 433 -18.42 -25.13 -6.12
CA ARG A 433 -17.60 -24.50 -5.08
C ARG A 433 -17.83 -22.99 -4.97
N HIS A 434 -17.99 -22.31 -6.10
CA HIS A 434 -17.92 -20.86 -6.21
C HIS A 434 -19.25 -20.16 -6.51
N PHE A 435 -20.33 -20.91 -6.66
CA PHE A 435 -21.67 -20.34 -6.76
C PHE A 435 -22.46 -20.66 -5.49
N ALA A 436 -23.06 -19.65 -4.88
CA ALA A 436 -23.81 -19.83 -3.64
C ALA A 436 -25.00 -20.81 -3.79
N ASN A 437 -25.67 -20.77 -4.93
CA ASN A 437 -26.75 -21.68 -5.31
C ASN A 437 -26.71 -21.91 -6.83
N PRO A 438 -26.02 -22.95 -7.32
CA PRO A 438 -25.90 -23.23 -8.75
C PRO A 438 -27.22 -23.35 -9.49
N GLU A 439 -28.22 -24.00 -8.89
CA GLU A 439 -29.52 -24.17 -9.53
C GLU A 439 -30.29 -22.86 -9.66
N GLN A 440 -30.29 -22.04 -8.62
CA GLN A 440 -30.87 -20.70 -8.68
C GLN A 440 -30.14 -19.80 -9.70
N THR A 441 -28.80 -19.90 -9.75
CA THR A 441 -28.01 -19.15 -10.74
C THR A 441 -28.38 -19.54 -12.15
N TRP A 442 -28.54 -20.85 -12.45
CA TRP A 442 -29.03 -21.30 -13.75
C TRP A 442 -30.40 -20.72 -14.07
N ASN A 443 -31.32 -20.79 -13.11
CA ASN A 443 -32.68 -20.26 -13.30
C ASN A 443 -32.67 -18.73 -13.50
N ASP A 444 -31.80 -18.00 -12.83
CA ASP A 444 -31.69 -16.54 -12.96
C ASP A 444 -31.09 -16.11 -14.31
N VAL A 445 -30.28 -16.97 -14.99
CA VAL A 445 -29.59 -16.58 -16.23
C VAL A 445 -30.00 -17.38 -17.46
N ALA A 446 -30.44 -18.61 -17.32
CA ALA A 446 -30.70 -19.54 -18.42
C ALA A 446 -32.18 -19.92 -18.56
N THR A 447 -33.10 -19.10 -18.11
CA THR A 447 -34.54 -19.21 -18.37
C THR A 447 -35.02 -18.08 -19.29
N ILE A 448 -36.15 -18.27 -19.92
CA ILE A 448 -36.73 -17.32 -20.88
C ILE A 448 -36.92 -15.94 -20.21
N ASN A 449 -36.43 -14.91 -20.89
CA ASN A 449 -36.46 -13.50 -20.44
C ASN A 449 -35.78 -13.21 -19.09
N ASN A 450 -34.92 -14.09 -18.64
CA ASN A 450 -34.02 -13.88 -17.50
C ASN A 450 -32.55 -13.91 -17.96
N ASP A 451 -31.89 -12.81 -17.86
CA ASP A 451 -30.51 -12.61 -18.32
C ASP A 451 -29.47 -12.65 -17.21
N GLY A 452 -29.88 -12.82 -15.94
CA GLY A 452 -29.00 -12.75 -14.76
C GLY A 452 -28.96 -11.38 -14.10
N SER A 453 -29.38 -10.30 -14.75
CA SER A 453 -29.31 -8.94 -14.21
C SER A 453 -30.13 -8.76 -12.93
N LYS A 454 -31.27 -9.44 -12.80
CA LYS A 454 -32.13 -9.39 -11.61
C LYS A 454 -31.41 -9.90 -10.33
N ALA A 455 -30.53 -10.89 -10.47
CA ALA A 455 -29.76 -11.40 -9.35
C ALA A 455 -28.72 -10.37 -8.88
N ILE A 456 -28.04 -9.71 -9.81
CA ILE A 456 -27.09 -8.63 -9.53
C ILE A 456 -27.81 -7.46 -8.86
N ILE A 457 -28.92 -6.99 -9.43
CA ILE A 457 -29.72 -5.87 -8.89
C ILE A 457 -30.20 -6.18 -7.49
N ARG A 458 -30.77 -7.37 -7.26
CA ARG A 458 -31.23 -7.81 -5.93
C ARG A 458 -30.13 -7.74 -4.87
N ASN A 459 -28.92 -8.18 -5.20
CA ASN A 459 -27.81 -8.17 -4.27
C ASN A 459 -27.19 -6.76 -4.12
N LEU A 460 -27.19 -5.93 -5.16
CA LEU A 460 -26.83 -4.52 -5.03
C LEU A 460 -27.84 -3.75 -4.16
N ASP A 461 -29.13 -3.99 -4.32
CA ASP A 461 -30.17 -3.39 -3.47
C ASP A 461 -29.98 -3.80 -2.00
N ALA A 462 -29.65 -5.08 -1.75
CA ALA A 462 -29.46 -5.59 -0.41
C ALA A 462 -28.23 -4.96 0.30
N ILE A 463 -27.14 -4.69 -0.43
CA ILE A 463 -25.94 -4.10 0.17
C ILE A 463 -25.94 -2.56 0.15
N ALA A 464 -26.64 -1.92 -0.79
CA ALA A 464 -26.60 -0.46 -0.96
C ALA A 464 -27.01 0.30 0.30
N SER A 465 -27.91 -0.26 1.10
CA SER A 465 -28.37 0.37 2.33
C SER A 465 -27.38 0.25 3.49
N VAL A 466 -26.47 -0.72 3.44
CA VAL A 466 -25.52 -1.02 4.53
C VAL A 466 -24.08 -0.70 4.17
N LEU A 467 -23.76 -0.53 2.88
CA LEU A 467 -22.40 -0.22 2.41
C LEU A 467 -21.86 1.09 2.98
N GLU A 468 -22.69 2.12 3.09
CA GLU A 468 -22.28 3.39 3.67
C GLU A 468 -21.91 3.23 5.15
N ASP A 469 -22.74 2.52 5.91
CA ASP A 469 -22.48 2.26 7.32
C ASP A 469 -21.26 1.34 7.52
N ALA A 470 -21.14 0.29 6.70
CA ALA A 470 -19.98 -0.61 6.71
C ALA A 470 -18.68 0.16 6.38
N ARG A 471 -18.71 1.03 5.37
CA ARG A 471 -17.60 1.90 5.01
C ARG A 471 -17.26 2.89 6.12
N LYS A 472 -18.27 3.54 6.71
CA LYS A 472 -18.10 4.45 7.84
C LYS A 472 -17.50 3.72 9.04
N LYS A 473 -17.97 2.52 9.36
CA LYS A 473 -17.43 1.67 10.42
C LYS A 473 -15.97 1.28 10.16
N LYS A 474 -15.64 0.87 8.93
CA LYS A 474 -14.26 0.58 8.52
C LYS A 474 -13.38 1.82 8.65
N TYR A 475 -13.86 2.97 8.18
CA TYR A 475 -13.13 4.23 8.27
C TYR A 475 -12.87 4.65 9.73
N LEU A 476 -13.88 4.52 10.59
CA LEU A 476 -13.74 4.80 12.02
C LEU A 476 -12.77 3.81 12.70
N ALA A 477 -12.79 2.54 12.28
CA ALA A 477 -11.84 1.54 12.79
C ALA A 477 -10.40 1.86 12.34
N GLN A 478 -10.19 2.27 11.09
CA GLN A 478 -8.88 2.73 10.62
C GLN A 478 -8.42 3.99 11.36
N LEU A 479 -9.32 4.95 11.56
CA LEU A 479 -9.02 6.17 12.31
C LEU A 479 -8.68 5.84 13.77
N ALA A 480 -9.43 4.93 14.41
CA ALA A 480 -9.13 4.46 15.75
C ALA A 480 -7.77 3.77 15.82
N LYS A 481 -7.42 2.99 14.78
CA LYS A 481 -6.11 2.35 14.67
C LYS A 481 -4.99 3.38 14.54
N ILE A 482 -5.11 4.35 13.62
CA ILE A 482 -4.13 5.44 13.47
C ILE A 482 -3.97 6.21 14.78
N LYS A 483 -5.09 6.54 15.46
CA LYS A 483 -5.05 7.21 16.77
C LYS A 483 -4.33 6.38 17.81
N SER A 484 -4.60 5.07 17.84
CA SER A 484 -3.92 4.14 18.75
C SER A 484 -2.43 4.04 18.42
N GLU A 485 -2.07 3.95 17.16
CA GLU A 485 -0.67 3.95 16.72
C GLU A 485 0.03 5.27 17.09
N MET A 486 -0.61 6.42 16.86
CA MET A 486 -0.10 7.73 17.28
C MET A 486 0.05 7.83 18.79
N TYR A 487 -0.98 7.41 19.53
CA TYR A 487 -0.94 7.39 20.97
C TYR A 487 0.20 6.53 21.48
N ASN A 488 0.34 5.31 20.96
CA ASN A 488 1.37 4.37 21.35
C ASN A 488 2.77 4.89 20.98
N ALA A 489 2.93 5.39 19.75
CA ALA A 489 4.19 5.96 19.28
C ALA A 489 4.62 7.17 20.10
N LEU A 490 3.71 8.06 20.46
CA LEU A 490 3.99 9.27 21.24
C LEU A 490 4.09 8.98 22.74
N SER A 491 3.25 8.10 23.27
CA SER A 491 3.21 7.81 24.71
C SER A 491 4.51 7.20 25.24
N VAL A 492 5.28 6.63 24.34
CA VAL A 492 6.62 6.13 24.65
C VAL A 492 7.61 7.24 24.95
N TYR A 493 7.53 8.33 24.19
CA TYR A 493 8.35 9.53 24.40
C TYR A 493 7.81 10.42 25.51
N PHE A 494 6.56 10.19 25.93
CA PHE A 494 5.95 10.92 27.01
C PHE A 494 6.39 10.38 28.37
N GLU A 495 7.06 11.18 29.13
CA GLU A 495 7.41 10.88 30.51
C GLU A 495 6.38 11.47 31.46
N PRO A 496 5.57 10.63 32.17
CA PRO A 496 4.67 11.14 33.23
C PRO A 496 5.47 11.83 34.34
N GLU A 497 4.98 12.92 34.84
CA GLU A 497 5.64 13.67 35.95
C GLU A 497 5.68 12.85 37.25
N ASP A 498 4.72 11.92 37.42
CA ASP A 498 4.61 11.09 38.61
C ASP A 498 5.31 9.71 38.42
N LYS A 499 6.28 9.43 39.30
CA LYS A 499 7.01 8.15 39.32
C LYS A 499 6.11 6.92 39.57
N GLU A 500 5.02 7.11 40.32
CA GLU A 500 4.12 6.02 40.68
C GLU A 500 3.22 5.65 39.49
N ALA A 501 2.77 6.64 38.72
CA ALA A 501 2.08 6.44 37.46
C ALA A 501 2.95 5.74 36.42
N LYS A 502 4.25 6.05 36.37
CA LYS A 502 5.23 5.33 35.50
C LYS A 502 5.31 3.86 35.85
N ASN A 503 5.44 3.54 37.11
CA ASN A 503 5.56 2.15 37.57
C ASN A 503 4.29 1.36 37.31
N GLN A 504 3.12 1.98 37.50
CA GLN A 504 1.82 1.34 37.19
C GLN A 504 1.65 1.04 35.71
N LYS A 505 2.04 1.99 34.81
CA LYS A 505 2.00 1.80 33.35
C LYS A 505 2.86 0.58 32.93
N VAL A 506 4.09 0.51 33.41
CA VAL A 506 4.99 -0.62 33.11
C VAL A 506 4.43 -1.94 33.61
N LYS A 507 3.86 -1.95 34.81
CA LYS A 507 3.22 -3.13 35.39
C LYS A 507 2.06 -3.62 34.55
N GLN A 508 1.19 -2.69 34.11
CA GLN A 508 0.03 -3.02 33.28
C GLN A 508 0.47 -3.62 31.95
N ILE A 509 1.35 -2.95 31.20
CA ILE A 509 1.85 -3.43 29.91
C ILE A 509 2.50 -4.80 30.02
N ALA A 510 3.39 -4.98 31.00
CA ALA A 510 4.07 -6.26 31.22
C ALA A 510 3.09 -7.38 31.57
N SER A 511 2.06 -7.07 32.37
CA SER A 511 1.01 -8.04 32.75
C SER A 511 0.15 -8.43 31.54
N ASP A 512 -0.26 -7.46 30.75
CA ASP A 512 -1.13 -7.68 29.58
C ASP A 512 -0.42 -8.50 28.50
N ILE A 513 0.84 -8.15 28.18
CA ILE A 513 1.67 -8.93 27.26
C ILE A 513 1.86 -10.36 27.76
N ARG A 514 2.19 -10.52 29.02
CA ARG A 514 2.38 -11.83 29.64
C ARG A 514 1.13 -12.70 29.54
N MET A 515 -0.03 -12.17 29.94
CA MET A 515 -1.30 -12.90 29.88
C MET A 515 -1.68 -13.27 28.44
N SER A 516 -1.51 -12.34 27.53
CA SER A 516 -1.82 -12.54 26.11
C SER A 516 -0.91 -13.59 25.47
N LEU A 517 0.40 -13.54 25.75
CA LEU A 517 1.34 -14.53 25.25
C LEU A 517 1.04 -15.92 25.81
N ILE A 518 0.74 -16.03 27.12
CA ILE A 518 0.39 -17.30 27.75
C ILE A 518 -0.88 -17.90 27.14
N LEU A 519 -1.90 -17.08 26.89
CA LEU A 519 -3.15 -17.52 26.29
C LEU A 519 -2.92 -17.97 24.83
N SER A 520 -2.30 -17.14 24.02
CA SER A 520 -2.08 -17.42 22.59
C SER A 520 -1.23 -18.66 22.37
N VAL A 521 -0.09 -18.78 23.08
CA VAL A 521 0.81 -19.93 22.94
C VAL A 521 0.29 -21.16 23.67
N GLY A 522 -0.50 -20.99 24.72
CA GLY A 522 -1.17 -22.08 25.42
C GLY A 522 -2.25 -22.77 24.58
N GLU A 523 -2.90 -22.04 23.70
CA GLU A 523 -3.87 -22.61 22.76
C GLU A 523 -3.18 -23.21 21.54
N ARG A 524 -2.09 -22.60 21.05
CA ARG A 524 -1.37 -22.98 19.84
C ARG A 524 0.14 -22.80 19.99
N PRO A 525 0.87 -23.81 20.40
CA PRO A 525 2.32 -23.73 20.63
C PRO A 525 3.12 -23.27 19.41
N GLU A 526 2.67 -23.58 18.20
CA GLU A 526 3.31 -23.18 16.94
C GLU A 526 3.34 -21.66 16.73
N ILE A 527 2.42 -20.93 17.36
CA ILE A 527 2.36 -19.47 17.29
C ILE A 527 3.67 -18.84 17.75
N PHE A 528 4.31 -19.41 18.79
CA PHE A 528 5.59 -18.91 19.26
C PHE A 528 6.67 -18.98 18.19
N GLY A 529 6.71 -20.07 17.42
CA GLY A 529 7.64 -20.20 16.29
C GLY A 529 7.37 -19.13 15.22
N HIS A 530 6.13 -18.87 14.91
CA HIS A 530 5.73 -17.83 13.95
C HIS A 530 6.04 -16.42 14.45
N ILE A 531 5.86 -16.15 15.74
CA ILE A 531 6.23 -14.84 16.32
C ILE A 531 7.73 -14.60 16.15
N ILE A 532 8.56 -15.57 16.55
CA ILE A 532 10.01 -15.43 16.46
C ILE A 532 10.48 -15.32 15.01
N ASP A 533 9.93 -16.14 14.08
CA ASP A 533 10.28 -16.08 12.66
C ASP A 533 9.94 -14.73 12.02
N ASN A 534 8.80 -14.13 12.36
CA ASN A 534 8.43 -12.82 11.85
C ASN A 534 9.28 -11.67 12.40
N LEU A 535 9.86 -11.83 13.57
CA LEU A 535 10.78 -10.84 14.16
C LEU A 535 12.22 -11.00 13.67
N MET A 536 12.58 -12.14 13.05
CA MET A 536 13.92 -12.40 12.53
C MET A 536 14.09 -11.86 11.12
N VAL A 537 15.14 -11.05 10.91
CA VAL A 537 15.45 -10.47 9.61
C VAL A 537 16.16 -11.48 8.71
N PRO A 538 15.74 -11.62 7.43
CA PRO A 538 16.41 -12.48 6.47
C PRO A 538 17.82 -11.96 6.11
N VAL A 539 18.78 -12.89 6.01
CA VAL A 539 20.16 -12.53 5.64
C VAL A 539 20.26 -11.98 4.21
N GLY A 540 19.38 -12.42 3.31
CA GLY A 540 19.35 -11.96 1.92
C GLY A 540 19.14 -10.45 1.80
N ASP A 541 18.16 -9.94 2.53
CA ASP A 541 17.81 -8.51 2.51
C ASP A 541 18.98 -7.64 3.01
N LEU A 542 19.66 -8.10 4.06
CA LEU A 542 20.84 -7.39 4.60
C LEU A 542 22.03 -7.45 3.66
N ARG A 543 22.14 -8.52 2.86
CA ARG A 543 23.19 -8.65 1.85
C ARG A 543 22.99 -7.64 0.74
N ASP A 544 21.76 -7.50 0.25
CA ASP A 544 21.42 -6.55 -0.80
C ASP A 544 21.67 -5.10 -0.35
N ILE A 545 21.32 -4.78 0.89
CA ILE A 545 21.62 -3.47 1.49
C ILE A 545 23.13 -3.23 1.56
N ALA A 546 23.88 -4.18 2.10
CA ALA A 546 25.33 -4.05 2.22
C ALA A 546 25.99 -3.90 0.83
N TYR A 547 25.58 -4.69 -0.14
CA TYR A 547 26.08 -4.65 -1.51
C TYR A 547 25.84 -3.28 -2.16
N ASN A 548 24.60 -2.80 -2.12
CA ASN A 548 24.22 -1.53 -2.75
C ASN A 548 25.00 -0.35 -2.13
N ILE A 549 25.15 -0.34 -0.81
CA ILE A 549 25.85 0.77 -0.14
C ILE A 549 27.35 0.74 -0.41
N ILE A 550 27.98 -0.43 -0.34
CA ILE A 550 29.42 -0.55 -0.56
C ILE A 550 29.77 -0.14 -1.98
N ILE A 551 28.97 -0.54 -2.99
CA ILE A 551 29.19 -0.15 -4.38
C ILE A 551 29.00 1.37 -4.59
N CYS A 552 27.92 1.95 -4.01
CA CYS A 552 27.64 3.38 -4.19
C CYS A 552 28.68 4.30 -3.50
N HIS A 553 29.43 3.79 -2.51
CA HIS A 553 30.37 4.60 -1.74
C HIS A 553 31.84 4.43 -2.18
N THR A 554 32.10 3.74 -3.30
CA THR A 554 33.47 3.60 -3.83
C THR A 554 34.05 4.90 -4.41
N ASP A 555 33.25 5.95 -4.58
CA ASP A 555 33.67 7.12 -5.38
C ASP A 555 33.65 8.49 -4.68
N THR A 556 33.56 8.66 -3.38
CA THR A 556 34.06 9.88 -2.70
C THR A 556 33.90 9.83 -1.18
N PRO A 557 34.98 9.90 -0.40
CA PRO A 557 34.86 10.26 1.01
C PRO A 557 34.68 11.78 1.10
N LYS A 558 33.51 12.30 1.43
CA LYS A 558 33.40 13.63 2.02
C LYS A 558 34.20 13.59 3.33
N ASP A 559 35.12 14.53 3.47
CA ASP A 559 36.12 14.56 4.52
C ASP A 559 35.54 14.88 5.91
N PHE A 560 34.80 13.91 6.48
CA PHE A 560 34.33 13.97 7.88
C PHE A 560 35.49 13.91 8.89
N SER A 561 36.71 13.76 8.41
CA SER A 561 37.94 13.84 9.23
C SER A 561 38.05 15.22 9.89
N ILE A 562 37.58 16.29 9.26
CA ILE A 562 37.68 17.66 9.78
C ILE A 562 36.82 17.86 11.03
N ILE A 563 35.56 17.43 11.04
CA ILE A 563 34.66 17.58 12.21
C ILE A 563 35.21 16.78 13.40
N ASN A 564 35.65 15.54 13.16
CA ASN A 564 36.21 14.70 14.19
C ASN A 564 37.59 15.19 14.67
N PHE A 565 38.39 15.73 13.77
CA PHE A 565 39.63 16.40 14.11
C PHE A 565 39.39 17.61 15.01
N ILE A 566 38.46 18.49 14.65
CA ILE A 566 38.06 19.66 15.44
C ILE A 566 37.56 19.22 16.83
N ARG A 567 36.65 18.25 16.88
CA ARG A 567 36.11 17.71 18.14
C ARG A 567 37.21 17.19 19.06
N LYS A 568 38.12 16.42 18.50
CA LYS A 568 39.24 15.84 19.27
C LYS A 568 40.23 16.90 19.75
N GLN A 569 40.59 17.85 18.92
CA GLN A 569 41.54 18.91 19.26
C GLN A 569 40.94 19.97 20.19
N ALA A 570 39.69 20.28 20.08
CA ALA A 570 38.97 21.21 20.93
C ALA A 570 38.35 20.56 22.18
N ASP A 571 38.62 19.27 22.40
CA ASP A 571 38.09 18.48 23.53
C ASP A 571 36.54 18.59 23.66
N ILE A 572 35.85 18.50 22.53
CA ILE A 572 34.40 18.58 22.47
C ILE A 572 33.81 17.23 22.83
N ASN A 573 33.03 17.19 23.92
CA ASN A 573 32.20 16.05 24.24
C ASN A 573 30.74 16.37 23.89
N PRO A 574 30.07 15.65 22.95
CA PRO A 574 28.69 15.90 22.58
C PRO A 574 27.71 15.83 23.75
N SER A 575 28.06 15.14 24.83
CA SER A 575 27.23 15.07 26.04
C SER A 575 27.34 16.30 26.94
N ASP A 576 28.34 17.16 26.70
CA ASP A 576 28.50 18.38 27.49
C ASP A 576 27.45 19.45 27.07
N ASN A 577 27.22 20.40 27.95
CA ASN A 577 26.32 21.53 27.68
C ASN A 577 26.79 22.25 26.39
N LYS A 578 25.85 22.56 25.50
CA LYS A 578 26.08 23.25 24.22
C LYS A 578 26.87 24.55 24.38
N LYS A 579 26.64 25.31 25.47
CA LYS A 579 27.37 26.54 25.76
C LYS A 579 28.85 26.25 26.07
N THR A 580 29.12 25.18 26.82
CA THR A 580 30.49 24.77 27.19
C THR A 580 31.25 24.33 25.93
N ASN A 581 30.63 23.55 25.08
CA ASN A 581 31.24 23.11 23.83
C ASN A 581 31.51 24.25 22.85
N ILE A 582 30.59 25.24 22.76
CA ILE A 582 30.84 26.45 21.96
C ILE A 582 32.02 27.26 22.54
N GLN A 583 32.15 27.35 23.87
CA GLN A 583 33.28 28.04 24.47
C GLN A 583 34.62 27.33 24.16
N LYS A 584 34.67 26.02 24.29
CA LYS A 584 35.85 25.21 23.93
C LYS A 584 36.26 25.42 22.46
N LEU A 585 35.26 25.54 21.56
CA LEU A 585 35.53 25.87 20.16
C LEU A 585 36.09 27.29 19.97
N CYS A 586 35.53 28.27 20.65
CA CYS A 586 36.04 29.62 20.62
C CYS A 586 37.51 29.68 21.10
N ASP A 587 37.82 28.98 22.20
CA ASP A 587 39.16 28.90 22.73
C ASP A 587 40.14 28.19 21.79
N PHE A 588 39.68 27.11 21.15
CA PHE A 588 40.49 26.37 20.13
C PHE A 588 40.79 27.22 18.91
N PHE A 589 39.79 27.95 18.39
CA PHE A 589 39.96 28.82 17.21
C PHE A 589 40.54 30.20 17.56
N GLY A 590 40.65 30.51 18.81
CA GLY A 590 41.12 31.85 19.26
C GLY A 590 40.24 32.99 18.78
N CYS A 591 38.93 32.78 18.68
CA CYS A 591 37.99 33.76 18.16
C CYS A 591 36.74 33.88 19.03
N GLU A 592 36.09 35.06 18.96
CA GLU A 592 34.80 35.25 19.60
C GLU A 592 33.68 34.49 18.85
N LYS A 593 32.61 34.18 19.57
CA LYS A 593 31.45 33.41 19.04
C LYS A 593 30.90 33.94 17.71
N ALA A 594 30.94 35.28 17.51
CA ALA A 594 30.46 35.90 16.27
C ALA A 594 31.30 35.55 15.02
N ARG A 595 32.60 35.18 15.20
CA ARG A 595 33.51 34.76 14.12
C ARG A 595 33.67 33.25 14.02
N LEU A 596 33.14 32.50 14.99
CA LEU A 596 33.25 31.03 15.01
C LEU A 596 32.53 30.39 13.85
N GLU A 597 31.34 30.89 13.44
CA GLU A 597 30.61 30.38 12.29
C GLU A 597 31.40 30.55 10.98
N GLU A 598 32.07 31.70 10.80
CA GLU A 598 32.90 32.00 9.63
C GLU A 598 34.13 31.06 9.60
N ALA A 599 34.80 30.89 10.74
CA ALA A 599 35.95 30.04 10.87
C ALA A 599 35.65 28.53 10.63
N LEU A 600 34.45 28.07 10.99
CA LEU A 600 33.97 26.71 10.73
C LEU A 600 33.50 26.56 9.27
N LYS A 601 32.84 27.57 8.71
CA LYS A 601 32.37 27.58 7.33
C LYS A 601 33.52 27.52 6.32
N GLU A 602 34.63 28.20 6.58
CA GLU A 602 35.87 28.09 5.78
C GLU A 602 36.43 26.65 5.75
N ARG A 603 36.05 25.80 6.73
CA ARG A 603 36.45 24.40 6.85
C ARG A 603 35.35 23.43 6.47
N GLY A 604 34.27 23.94 5.87
CA GLY A 604 33.16 23.14 5.36
C GLY A 604 32.26 22.53 6.46
N CYS A 605 32.24 23.08 7.67
CA CYS A 605 31.41 22.61 8.77
C CYS A 605 30.69 23.75 9.52
N THR A 606 29.66 23.40 10.28
CA THR A 606 28.85 24.34 11.08
C THR A 606 28.99 24.10 12.57
N ILE A 607 28.66 25.10 13.39
CA ILE A 607 28.64 24.95 14.87
C ILE A 607 27.72 23.80 15.27
N ALA A 608 26.56 23.67 14.60
CA ALA A 608 25.60 22.61 14.89
C ALA A 608 26.21 21.21 14.67
N GLU A 609 26.92 21.00 13.57
CA GLU A 609 27.57 19.72 13.24
C GLU A 609 28.70 19.37 14.21
N VAL A 610 29.42 20.34 14.72
CA VAL A 610 30.53 20.11 15.64
C VAL A 610 30.07 19.91 17.08
N VAL A 611 29.00 20.60 17.51
CA VAL A 611 28.56 20.66 18.92
C VAL A 611 27.39 19.73 19.25
N SER A 612 26.54 19.32 18.25
CA SER A 612 25.33 18.54 18.55
C SER A 612 25.65 17.06 18.73
N SER A 613 24.96 16.47 19.71
CA SER A 613 24.92 15.02 19.90
C SER A 613 24.05 14.28 18.87
N GLU A 614 23.24 15.01 18.08
CA GLU A 614 22.21 14.46 17.19
C GLU A 614 22.71 14.21 15.76
N THR A 615 23.80 14.83 15.34
CA THR A 615 24.48 14.41 14.10
C THR A 615 25.33 13.18 14.39
N GLU A 616 24.78 12.01 14.19
CA GLU A 616 25.57 10.80 14.01
C GLU A 616 26.51 11.06 12.82
N THR A 617 27.73 11.45 13.10
CA THR A 617 28.78 11.57 12.09
C THR A 617 29.07 10.18 11.55
N LEU A 618 28.44 9.82 10.46
CA LEU A 618 28.78 8.63 9.70
C LEU A 618 30.16 8.83 9.08
N THR A 619 31.20 8.37 9.78
CA THR A 619 32.59 8.65 9.43
C THR A 619 33.20 7.61 8.51
N THR A 620 32.57 6.44 8.41
CA THR A 620 33.09 5.31 7.63
C THR A 620 31.99 4.67 6.81
N VAL A 621 32.38 3.93 5.75
CA VAL A 621 31.44 3.08 5.00
C VAL A 621 30.72 2.10 5.94
N ALA A 622 31.40 1.61 6.96
CA ALA A 622 30.83 0.74 7.98
C ALA A 622 29.71 1.41 8.77
N ASP A 623 29.83 2.71 9.09
CA ASP A 623 28.79 3.46 9.79
C ASP A 623 27.55 3.64 8.90
N VAL A 624 27.77 3.92 7.61
CA VAL A 624 26.68 4.05 6.64
C VAL A 624 25.96 2.73 6.45
N VAL A 625 26.69 1.65 6.20
CA VAL A 625 26.12 0.30 6.08
C VAL A 625 25.36 -0.07 7.34
N THR A 626 25.94 0.17 8.51
CA THR A 626 25.30 -0.13 9.81
C THR A 626 24.03 0.66 9.99
N LYS A 627 24.03 1.95 9.64
CA LYS A 627 22.83 2.79 9.72
C LYS A 627 21.69 2.20 8.88
N HIS A 628 21.95 1.91 7.61
CA HIS A 628 20.93 1.37 6.72
C HIS A 628 20.44 -0.02 7.14
N ILE A 629 21.34 -0.88 7.67
CA ILE A 629 20.94 -2.17 8.24
C ILE A 629 20.01 -1.99 9.45
N VAL A 630 20.34 -1.06 10.36
CA VAL A 630 19.53 -0.80 11.55
C VAL A 630 18.22 -0.14 11.18
N ASP A 631 18.21 0.83 10.26
CA ASP A 631 17.00 1.49 9.77
C ASP A 631 16.08 0.49 9.07
N TYR A 632 16.65 -0.38 8.21
CA TYR A 632 15.90 -1.47 7.59
C TYR A 632 15.31 -2.44 8.62
N TRP A 633 16.12 -2.88 9.61
CA TRP A 633 15.63 -3.77 10.64
C TRP A 633 14.48 -3.16 11.44
N ASN A 634 14.57 -1.87 11.81
CA ASN A 634 13.49 -1.17 12.48
C ASN A 634 12.24 -1.13 11.61
N ALA A 635 12.37 -0.78 10.34
CA ALA A 635 11.25 -0.78 9.39
C ALA A 635 10.65 -2.19 9.21
N TYR A 636 11.52 -3.21 9.09
CA TYR A 636 11.12 -4.60 8.94
C TYR A 636 10.25 -5.08 10.09
N ILE A 637 10.71 -4.93 11.35
CA ILE A 637 9.95 -5.38 12.52
C ILE A 637 8.66 -4.55 12.71
N ASN A 638 8.68 -3.26 12.42
CA ASN A 638 7.47 -2.41 12.47
C ASN A 638 6.42 -2.85 11.43
N ASN A 639 6.84 -3.20 10.22
CA ASN A 639 5.93 -3.73 9.19
C ASN A 639 5.32 -5.10 9.56
N LYS A 640 5.96 -5.85 10.48
CA LYS A 640 5.45 -7.14 10.98
C LYS A 640 4.41 -7.00 12.08
N VAL A 641 4.21 -5.83 12.67
CA VAL A 641 3.19 -5.60 13.71
C VAL A 641 1.83 -6.09 13.24
N LYS A 642 1.39 -5.73 12.04
CA LYS A 642 0.11 -6.18 11.46
C LYS A 642 -0.02 -7.70 11.32
N VAL A 643 1.08 -8.38 11.05
CA VAL A 643 1.12 -9.84 10.92
C VAL A 643 1.14 -10.51 12.30
N LEU A 644 1.77 -9.85 13.27
CA LEU A 644 1.90 -10.33 14.64
C LEU A 644 0.63 -10.10 15.47
N ASP A 645 -0.13 -9.03 15.22
CA ASP A 645 -1.32 -8.65 15.97
C ASP A 645 -2.30 -9.82 16.25
N PRO A 646 -2.63 -10.69 15.28
CA PRO A 646 -3.52 -11.82 15.55
C PRO A 646 -2.90 -12.89 16.46
N MET A 647 -1.55 -12.91 16.58
CA MET A 647 -0.80 -13.93 17.29
C MET A 647 -0.21 -13.42 18.62
N LEU A 648 0.07 -12.13 18.66
CA LEU A 648 0.74 -11.44 19.78
C LEU A 648 0.02 -10.12 20.03
N PRO A 649 -1.00 -10.11 20.89
CA PRO A 649 -1.61 -8.85 21.35
C PRO A 649 -0.55 -7.94 21.96
N HIS A 650 -0.65 -6.65 21.72
CA HIS A 650 0.39 -5.65 22.04
C HIS A 650 1.72 -5.87 21.31
N SER A 651 1.65 -6.42 20.09
CA SER A 651 2.83 -6.63 19.23
C SER A 651 3.60 -5.34 18.98
N ASP A 652 2.91 -4.22 18.91
CA ASP A 652 3.46 -2.87 18.78
C ASP A 652 4.35 -2.48 19.96
N GLU A 653 3.93 -2.76 21.22
CA GLU A 653 4.74 -2.51 22.40
C GLU A 653 6.00 -3.39 22.44
N VAL A 654 5.87 -4.65 22.01
CA VAL A 654 7.04 -5.55 21.93
C VAL A 654 8.03 -5.08 20.88
N VAL A 655 7.56 -4.73 19.69
CA VAL A 655 8.40 -4.21 18.61
C VAL A 655 9.06 -2.90 19.01
N PHE A 656 8.28 -2.01 19.63
CA PHE A 656 8.82 -0.77 20.17
C PHE A 656 9.89 -1.00 21.23
N MET A 657 9.64 -1.85 22.21
CA MET A 657 10.63 -2.23 23.24
C MET A 657 11.92 -2.72 22.60
N LEU A 658 11.84 -3.58 21.58
CA LEU A 658 13.04 -4.09 20.88
C LEU A 658 13.81 -2.94 20.21
N SER A 659 13.14 -2.01 19.55
CA SER A 659 13.77 -0.83 18.94
C SER A 659 14.44 0.08 19.98
N ALA A 660 13.79 0.31 21.11
CA ALA A 660 14.29 1.11 22.22
C ALA A 660 15.53 0.45 22.86
N LEU A 661 15.49 -0.86 23.06
CA LEU A 661 16.62 -1.63 23.60
C LEU A 661 17.81 -1.64 22.65
N LEU A 662 17.58 -1.76 21.36
CA LEU A 662 18.64 -1.71 20.35
C LEU A 662 19.44 -0.41 20.47
N LYS A 663 18.73 0.71 20.63
CA LYS A 663 19.34 2.04 20.82
C LYS A 663 20.05 2.13 22.18
N LYS A 664 19.38 1.76 23.29
CA LYS A 664 19.91 1.83 24.66
C LYS A 664 21.17 1.01 24.85
N LEU A 665 21.19 -0.19 24.27
CA LEU A 665 22.33 -1.11 24.37
C LEU A 665 23.46 -0.80 23.39
N GLY A 666 23.34 0.26 22.61
CA GLY A 666 24.38 0.69 21.67
C GLY A 666 24.70 -0.33 20.58
N MET A 667 23.70 -1.12 20.16
CA MET A 667 23.87 -2.18 19.17
C MET A 667 24.43 -1.68 17.84
N LYS A 668 24.11 -0.44 17.47
CA LYS A 668 24.65 0.20 16.28
C LYS A 668 26.19 0.29 16.34
N ARG A 669 26.74 0.68 17.48
CA ARG A 669 28.20 0.72 17.67
C ARG A 669 28.83 -0.68 17.59
N ILE A 670 28.19 -1.67 18.22
CA ILE A 670 28.67 -3.07 18.19
C ILE A 670 28.69 -3.61 16.75
N LEU A 671 27.66 -3.31 15.96
CA LEU A 671 27.61 -3.70 14.57
C LEU A 671 28.67 -2.98 13.74
N SER A 672 28.79 -1.64 13.87
CA SER A 672 29.74 -0.83 13.10
C SER A 672 31.18 -1.24 13.33
N GLU A 673 31.61 -1.44 14.58
CA GLU A 673 32.97 -1.86 14.92
C GLU A 673 33.38 -3.20 14.25
N ARG A 674 32.43 -4.11 14.07
CA ARG A 674 32.73 -5.41 13.43
C ARG A 674 32.65 -5.30 11.91
N ILE A 675 31.68 -4.55 11.39
CA ILE A 675 31.53 -4.28 9.95
C ILE A 675 32.76 -3.55 9.42
N ASP A 676 33.31 -2.58 10.16
CA ASP A 676 34.55 -1.89 9.80
C ASP A 676 35.75 -2.86 9.60
N ARG A 677 35.85 -3.89 10.45
CA ARG A 677 36.88 -4.91 10.25
C ARG A 677 36.67 -5.71 8.98
N TYR A 678 35.43 -6.07 8.65
CA TYR A 678 35.13 -6.82 7.43
C TYR A 678 35.38 -5.98 6.16
N CYS A 679 35.05 -4.69 6.18
CA CYS A 679 35.38 -3.76 5.11
C CYS A 679 36.88 -3.61 4.83
N LYS A 680 37.73 -3.86 5.84
CA LYS A 680 39.19 -3.74 5.70
C LYS A 680 39.91 -5.04 5.25
N VAL A 681 39.30 -6.20 5.45
CA VAL A 681 39.97 -7.50 5.30
C VAL A 681 39.51 -8.28 4.07
N PHE A 682 38.26 -8.16 3.67
CA PHE A 682 37.66 -9.02 2.64
C PHE A 682 37.53 -8.33 1.28
N SER A 683 37.48 -9.12 0.21
CA SER A 683 37.09 -8.64 -1.13
C SER A 683 35.60 -8.23 -1.17
N LEU A 684 35.18 -7.45 -2.15
CA LEU A 684 33.83 -6.88 -2.21
C LEU A 684 32.71 -7.92 -1.97
N ASN A 685 32.75 -9.04 -2.67
CA ASN A 685 31.74 -10.10 -2.53
C ASN A 685 31.81 -10.83 -1.19
N GLU A 686 33.02 -11.01 -0.64
CA GLU A 686 33.22 -11.60 0.68
C GLU A 686 32.79 -10.65 1.79
N GLN A 687 33.02 -9.33 1.63
CA GLN A 687 32.57 -8.29 2.56
C GLN A 687 31.06 -8.32 2.71
N THR A 688 30.33 -8.30 1.62
CA THR A 688 28.85 -8.24 1.65
C THR A 688 28.25 -9.47 2.33
N ASN A 689 28.78 -10.66 2.04
CA ASN A 689 28.36 -11.89 2.69
C ASN A 689 28.67 -11.88 4.19
N ALA A 690 29.91 -11.56 4.56
CA ALA A 690 30.35 -11.55 5.95
C ALA A 690 29.58 -10.50 6.79
N ILE A 691 29.30 -9.34 6.21
CA ILE A 691 28.50 -8.28 6.85
C ILE A 691 27.06 -8.74 7.05
N ALA A 692 26.43 -9.31 6.02
CA ALA A 692 25.05 -9.76 6.08
C ALA A 692 24.87 -10.90 7.09
N ASP A 693 25.76 -11.90 7.06
CA ASP A 693 25.74 -13.03 7.98
C ASP A 693 25.94 -12.57 9.44
N TYR A 694 26.91 -11.69 9.68
CA TYR A 694 27.14 -11.15 11.01
C TYR A 694 25.99 -10.28 11.52
N ALA A 695 25.50 -9.39 10.69
CA ALA A 695 24.40 -8.50 11.05
C ALA A 695 23.10 -9.27 11.32
N SER A 696 22.75 -10.22 10.44
CA SER A 696 21.61 -11.09 10.63
C SER A 696 21.71 -11.92 11.91
N LEU A 697 22.86 -12.57 12.12
CA LEU A 697 23.09 -13.34 13.33
C LEU A 697 23.00 -12.47 14.60
N THR A 698 23.57 -11.27 14.57
CA THR A 698 23.59 -10.36 15.72
C THR A 698 22.19 -9.83 16.04
N LEU A 699 21.44 -9.39 15.03
CA LEU A 699 20.08 -8.85 15.19
C LEU A 699 19.10 -9.98 15.58
N ASN A 700 19.18 -11.15 14.97
CA ASN A 700 18.32 -12.27 15.29
C ASN A 700 18.62 -12.85 16.70
N ASN A 701 19.88 -12.87 17.13
CA ASN A 701 20.24 -13.19 18.51
C ASN A 701 19.75 -12.11 19.49
N PHE A 702 19.76 -10.84 19.08
CA PHE A 702 19.22 -9.76 19.87
C PHE A 702 17.71 -9.94 20.08
N VAL A 703 16.94 -10.26 19.05
CA VAL A 703 15.50 -10.58 19.15
C VAL A 703 15.27 -11.77 20.06
N SER A 704 16.00 -12.87 19.87
CA SER A 704 15.83 -14.11 20.64
C SER A 704 16.15 -13.95 22.11
N SER A 705 17.11 -13.08 22.44
CA SER A 705 17.53 -12.80 23.82
C SER A 705 16.91 -11.51 24.38
N VAL A 706 16.10 -10.82 23.59
CA VAL A 706 15.55 -9.49 23.92
C VAL A 706 16.65 -8.54 24.45
N GLY A 707 17.81 -8.58 23.80
CA GLY A 707 18.97 -7.78 24.16
C GLY A 707 19.65 -8.17 25.49
N ARG A 708 19.14 -9.16 26.24
CA ARG A 708 19.64 -9.54 27.57
C ARG A 708 21.17 -9.83 27.61
N LYS A 709 21.69 -10.41 26.54
CA LYS A 709 23.11 -10.71 26.37
C LYS A 709 24.03 -9.48 26.50
N TYR A 710 23.50 -8.31 26.23
CA TYR A 710 24.22 -7.04 26.20
C TYR A 710 23.95 -6.16 27.42
N ILE A 711 23.11 -6.59 28.36
CA ILE A 711 22.82 -5.89 29.62
C ILE A 711 23.94 -6.25 30.63
N ASN A 712 24.55 -5.24 31.21
CA ASN A 712 25.59 -5.39 32.21
C ASN A 712 25.04 -5.76 33.59
N ASP A 713 25.91 -6.16 34.55
CA ASP A 713 25.48 -6.59 35.88
C ASP A 713 24.92 -5.46 36.74
N GLU A 714 25.35 -4.22 36.57
CA GLU A 714 24.83 -3.04 37.26
C GLU A 714 23.39 -2.76 36.83
N ASP A 715 23.09 -2.85 35.55
CA ASP A 715 21.75 -2.70 35.01
C ASP A 715 20.83 -3.84 35.45
N VAL A 716 21.36 -5.06 35.65
CA VAL A 716 20.57 -6.18 36.20
C VAL A 716 20.08 -5.89 37.61
N ASP A 717 20.90 -5.29 38.45
CA ASP A 717 20.52 -4.90 39.82
C ASP A 717 19.47 -3.78 39.79
N ASN A 718 19.59 -2.84 38.88
CA ASN A 718 18.59 -1.79 38.63
C ASN A 718 17.25 -2.39 38.18
N ILE A 719 17.30 -3.37 37.26
CA ILE A 719 16.08 -4.07 36.78
C ILE A 719 15.43 -4.84 37.93
N ARG A 720 16.23 -5.50 38.80
CA ARG A 720 15.73 -6.22 39.98
C ARG A 720 15.01 -5.26 40.92
N ALA A 721 15.66 -4.17 41.30
CA ALA A 721 15.07 -3.15 42.17
C ALA A 721 13.76 -2.58 41.61
N LYS A 722 13.66 -2.46 40.31
CA LYS A 722 12.47 -2.00 39.62
C LYS A 722 11.37 -3.04 39.58
N ALA A 723 11.72 -4.29 39.27
CA ALA A 723 10.78 -5.41 39.32
C ALA A 723 10.14 -5.56 40.72
N ASP A 724 10.97 -5.44 41.77
CA ASP A 724 10.48 -5.47 43.16
C ASP A 724 9.52 -4.33 43.46
N LYS A 725 9.82 -3.11 43.04
CA LYS A 725 8.93 -1.94 43.19
C LYS A 725 7.60 -2.10 42.46
N CYS A 726 7.63 -2.70 41.28
CA CYS A 726 6.44 -2.97 40.48
C CYS A 726 5.70 -4.24 40.90
N HIS A 727 6.22 -5.02 41.83
CA HIS A 727 5.72 -6.33 42.20
C HIS A 727 5.58 -7.28 41.00
N ILE A 728 6.57 -7.25 40.12
CA ILE A 728 6.65 -8.12 38.94
C ILE A 728 7.71 -9.20 39.20
N LYS A 729 7.34 -10.48 39.03
CA LYS A 729 8.29 -11.59 39.15
C LYS A 729 9.05 -11.76 37.85
N VAL A 730 10.37 -11.67 37.89
CA VAL A 730 11.28 -11.94 36.76
C VAL A 730 12.39 -12.89 37.21
N ASP A 731 12.79 -13.80 36.34
CA ASP A 731 13.97 -14.62 36.55
C ASP A 731 15.19 -13.94 35.94
N LEU A 732 16.08 -13.40 36.78
CA LEU A 732 17.28 -12.70 36.40
C LEU A 732 18.54 -13.63 36.49
N SER A 733 18.34 -14.91 36.74
CA SER A 733 19.46 -15.87 36.83
C SER A 733 20.24 -15.97 35.51
N SER A 734 21.50 -16.34 35.57
CA SER A 734 22.37 -16.49 34.39
C SER A 734 21.85 -17.56 33.40
N SER A 735 21.09 -18.53 33.88
CA SER A 735 20.43 -19.55 33.03
C SER A 735 19.23 -19.01 32.24
N ALA A 736 18.60 -17.93 32.73
CA ALA A 736 17.43 -17.35 32.11
C ALA A 736 17.71 -16.58 30.79
N TRP A 737 19.02 -16.26 30.53
CA TRP A 737 19.40 -15.48 29.33
C TRP A 737 20.13 -16.27 28.26
N ASN A 738 20.12 -17.60 28.35
CA ASN A 738 20.49 -18.40 27.20
C ASN A 738 19.59 -18.07 26.01
N VAL A 739 20.23 -17.79 24.86
CA VAL A 739 19.53 -17.48 23.61
C VAL A 739 18.47 -18.51 23.37
N VAL A 740 17.22 -18.06 23.27
CA VAL A 740 16.11 -18.89 22.82
C VAL A 740 16.46 -19.36 21.42
N ARG A 741 16.80 -20.63 21.26
CA ARG A 741 17.11 -21.20 19.96
C ARG A 741 15.81 -21.21 19.17
N LYS A 742 15.92 -20.91 17.86
CA LYS A 742 14.83 -21.17 16.92
C LYS A 742 14.38 -22.60 17.19
N PRO A 743 13.14 -22.82 17.63
CA PRO A 743 12.69 -24.16 17.90
C PRO A 743 12.94 -25.00 16.64
N GLN A 744 13.47 -26.21 16.81
CA GLN A 744 13.39 -27.21 15.75
C GLN A 744 12.01 -27.88 15.89
N PRO A 745 10.94 -27.27 15.39
CA PRO A 745 9.67 -27.41 16.04
C PRO A 745 8.78 -28.41 15.32
N LEU A 746 8.91 -28.45 14.01
CA LEU A 746 7.93 -29.18 13.22
C LEU A 746 7.98 -30.68 13.48
N LEU A 747 9.18 -31.27 13.53
CA LEU A 747 9.30 -32.73 13.67
C LEU A 747 8.95 -33.24 15.08
N GLN A 748 9.31 -32.49 16.11
CA GLN A 748 8.98 -32.89 17.49
C GLN A 748 7.54 -32.59 17.87
N THR A 749 6.98 -31.49 17.34
CA THR A 749 5.58 -31.17 17.50
C THR A 749 4.70 -32.10 16.70
N LEU A 750 5.08 -32.42 15.45
CA LEU A 750 4.37 -33.40 14.62
C LEU A 750 4.40 -34.80 15.20
N SER A 751 5.51 -35.24 15.81
CA SER A 751 5.55 -36.56 16.47
C SER A 751 4.68 -36.63 17.73
N ALA A 752 4.41 -35.52 18.39
CA ALA A 752 3.46 -35.44 19.49
C ALA A 752 2.00 -35.43 18.97
N PHE A 753 1.74 -34.86 17.80
CA PHE A 753 0.45 -34.86 17.14
C PHE A 753 0.12 -36.16 16.41
N ASP A 754 1.12 -36.87 15.86
CA ASP A 754 0.94 -38.21 15.26
C ASP A 754 0.44 -39.26 16.27
N ALA A 755 0.68 -39.05 17.56
CA ALA A 755 0.17 -39.90 18.63
C ALA A 755 -1.25 -39.54 19.07
N ALA A 756 -1.82 -38.42 18.60
CA ALA A 756 -3.17 -37.99 18.95
C ALA A 756 -4.09 -38.17 17.73
N SER A 757 -5.19 -38.86 17.92
CA SER A 757 -6.19 -39.09 16.86
C SER A 757 -6.99 -37.82 16.48
N ASP A 758 -6.78 -36.70 17.19
CA ASP A 758 -7.45 -35.43 16.96
C ASP A 758 -6.61 -34.27 17.54
N ILE A 759 -6.30 -33.24 16.73
CA ILE A 759 -5.52 -32.06 17.15
C ILE A 759 -6.20 -31.29 18.29
N ASP A 760 -7.53 -31.32 18.33
CA ASP A 760 -8.33 -30.62 19.36
C ASP A 760 -8.31 -31.32 20.73
N THR A 761 -7.71 -32.50 20.84
CA THR A 761 -7.68 -33.32 22.06
C THR A 761 -6.32 -33.41 22.73
N VAL A 762 -5.30 -32.69 22.25
CA VAL A 762 -3.97 -32.69 22.90
C VAL A 762 -4.06 -32.02 24.28
N ASP A 763 -3.79 -32.79 25.31
CA ASP A 763 -3.82 -32.33 26.69
C ASP A 763 -2.77 -31.25 26.97
N LYS A 764 -3.20 -30.17 27.63
CA LYS A 764 -2.32 -29.06 28.05
C LYS A 764 -1.04 -29.54 28.79
N SER A 765 -1.15 -30.61 29.55
CA SER A 765 0.01 -31.17 30.27
C SER A 765 1.06 -31.77 29.35
N THR A 766 0.69 -32.25 28.17
CA THR A 766 1.58 -32.75 27.14
C THR A 766 2.28 -31.60 26.41
N LEU A 767 1.53 -30.52 26.10
CA LEU A 767 2.10 -29.29 25.49
C LEU A 767 3.15 -28.63 26.40
N MET A 768 2.91 -28.58 27.71
CA MET A 768 3.82 -28.01 28.68
C MET A 768 5.14 -28.78 28.85
N LYS A 769 5.20 -30.03 28.40
CA LYS A 769 6.42 -30.85 28.42
C LYS A 769 7.28 -30.68 27.16
N LEU A 770 6.80 -29.98 26.17
CA LEU A 770 7.56 -29.73 24.95
C LEU A 770 8.70 -28.71 25.18
N PRO A 771 9.88 -28.92 24.58
CA PRO A 771 10.99 -27.96 24.65
C PRO A 771 10.57 -26.55 24.15
N LEU A 772 9.58 -26.47 23.29
CA LEU A 772 8.97 -25.23 22.79
C LEU A 772 8.38 -24.40 23.91
N TRP A 773 7.68 -25.03 24.87
CA TRP A 773 7.09 -24.35 26.03
C TRP A 773 8.14 -23.72 26.94
N ASP A 774 9.24 -24.43 27.19
CA ASP A 774 10.35 -23.93 27.98
C ASP A 774 11.02 -22.71 27.30
N ASN A 775 11.23 -22.78 25.98
CA ASN A 775 11.75 -21.64 25.20
C ASN A 775 10.79 -20.44 25.22
N PHE A 776 9.48 -20.70 25.14
CA PHE A 776 8.47 -19.66 25.24
C PHE A 776 8.50 -18.95 26.60
N GLN A 777 8.52 -19.70 27.69
CA GLN A 777 8.55 -19.11 29.03
C GLN A 777 9.82 -18.27 29.27
N ARG A 778 10.95 -18.71 28.73
CA ARG A 778 12.20 -17.94 28.77
C ARG A 778 12.09 -16.65 28.00
N TRP A 779 11.54 -16.70 26.78
CA TRP A 779 11.37 -15.50 25.96
C TRP A 779 10.37 -14.52 26.56
N GLU A 780 9.27 -14.99 27.11
CA GLU A 780 8.28 -14.16 27.83
C GLU A 780 8.93 -13.45 29.04
N ASN A 781 9.73 -14.17 29.81
CA ASN A 781 10.47 -13.56 30.90
C ASN A 781 11.46 -12.48 30.40
N LEU A 782 12.15 -12.75 29.29
CA LEU A 782 13.07 -11.78 28.65
C LEU A 782 12.34 -10.54 28.14
N VAL A 783 11.14 -10.69 27.57
CA VAL A 783 10.29 -9.56 27.17
C VAL A 783 9.92 -8.71 28.37
N THR A 784 9.52 -9.34 29.48
CA THR A 784 9.21 -8.62 30.73
C THR A 784 10.44 -7.87 31.28
N ILE A 785 11.62 -8.48 31.25
CA ILE A 785 12.89 -7.81 31.63
C ILE A 785 13.16 -6.63 30.69
N GLY A 786 12.97 -6.83 29.40
CA GLY A 786 13.16 -5.79 28.38
C GLY A 786 12.27 -4.58 28.61
N LEU A 787 11.00 -4.79 28.92
CA LEU A 787 10.05 -3.72 29.22
C LEU A 787 10.45 -2.93 30.46
N LEU A 788 10.87 -3.63 31.53
CA LEU A 788 11.36 -3.00 32.74
C LEU A 788 12.62 -2.17 32.48
N TYR A 789 13.53 -2.65 31.66
CA TYR A 789 14.78 -1.97 31.33
C TYR A 789 14.58 -0.82 30.34
N ALA A 790 13.69 -0.97 29.37
CA ALA A 790 13.38 0.08 28.40
C ALA A 790 12.64 1.28 29.01
N SER A 791 11.93 1.08 30.12
CA SER A 791 11.15 2.15 30.76
C SER A 791 11.98 3.22 31.47
N ASP A 792 13.29 3.01 31.66
CA ASP A 792 14.21 4.01 32.28
C ASP A 792 14.85 4.98 31.25
N ILE A 793 14.49 4.88 29.99
CA ILE A 793 15.01 5.80 28.96
C ILE A 793 14.37 7.18 29.14
N SER A 794 14.99 8.04 29.92
CA SER A 794 14.56 9.42 30.09
C SER A 794 15.70 10.41 29.97
N HIS A 795 15.79 11.07 28.84
CA HIS A 795 16.24 12.46 28.72
C HIS A 795 15.25 13.19 27.83
N VAL A 796 14.08 13.45 28.38
CA VAL A 796 13.02 14.18 27.67
C VAL A 796 13.22 15.67 27.92
N ASP A 797 13.35 16.43 26.83
CA ASP A 797 13.22 17.88 26.87
C ASP A 797 11.83 18.23 27.43
N PRO A 798 11.74 19.00 28.54
CA PRO A 798 10.45 19.35 29.15
C PRO A 798 9.48 20.04 28.18
N ILE A 799 9.99 20.83 27.22
CA ILE A 799 9.17 21.53 26.23
C ILE A 799 8.61 20.53 25.22
N ALA A 800 9.44 19.60 24.76
CA ALA A 800 9.01 18.53 23.88
C ALA A 800 7.99 17.60 24.55
N ASN A 801 8.22 17.24 25.83
CA ASN A 801 7.30 16.44 26.61
C ASN A 801 5.92 17.06 26.78
N ALA A 802 5.87 18.39 27.04
CA ALA A 802 4.62 19.13 27.13
C ALA A 802 3.85 19.17 25.79
N LYS A 803 4.57 19.32 24.67
CA LYS A 803 3.96 19.24 23.32
C LYS A 803 3.40 17.84 23.03
N ILE A 804 4.16 16.79 23.36
CA ILE A 804 3.72 15.40 23.22
C ILE A 804 2.46 15.17 24.06
N LYS A 805 2.44 15.64 25.32
CA LYS A 805 1.27 15.55 26.17
C LYS A 805 0.03 16.16 25.53
N THR A 806 0.16 17.34 24.94
CA THR A 806 -0.95 18.03 24.27
C THR A 806 -1.52 17.20 23.12
N ILE A 807 -0.66 16.53 22.33
CA ILE A 807 -1.09 15.67 21.22
C ILE A 807 -1.76 14.40 21.76
N ILE A 808 -1.18 13.76 22.78
CA ILE A 808 -1.75 12.58 23.44
C ILE A 808 -3.15 12.89 23.99
N ASP A 809 -3.30 14.02 24.72
CA ASP A 809 -4.58 14.45 25.26
C ASP A 809 -5.60 14.72 24.13
N ALA A 810 -5.17 15.27 23.00
CA ALA A 810 -6.01 15.47 21.82
C ALA A 810 -6.44 14.14 21.19
N CYS A 811 -5.57 13.14 21.16
CA CYS A 811 -5.92 11.79 20.70
C CYS A 811 -6.98 11.12 21.60
N GLU A 812 -6.92 11.35 22.90
CA GLU A 812 -7.92 10.82 23.87
C GLU A 812 -9.27 11.53 23.76
N ILE A 813 -9.28 12.88 23.60
CA ILE A 813 -10.53 13.65 23.48
C ILE A 813 -11.33 13.23 22.24
N LEU A 814 -10.67 12.96 21.14
CA LEU A 814 -11.31 12.47 19.91
C LEU A 814 -11.90 11.05 20.03
N TYR A 815 -11.57 10.33 21.10
CA TYR A 815 -12.12 8.99 21.38
C TYR A 815 -13.47 9.04 22.12
N LYS A 816 -13.80 10.17 22.74
CA LYS A 816 -15.03 10.37 23.54
C LYS A 816 -16.17 11.05 22.77
N GLY A 817 -15.97 11.43 21.53
CA GLY A 817 -16.96 11.98 20.61
C GLY A 817 -17.36 11.01 19.54
#